data_29a85af96f708fcd5c1fbc69387acf92
#
_entry.id   29a85af96f708fcd5c1fbc69387acf92
#
_cell.length_a   1.000
_cell.length_b   1.000
_cell.length_c   1.000
_cell.angle_alpha   90.00
_cell.angle_beta   90.00
_cell.angle_gamma   90.00
#
_symmetry.space_group_name_H-M   'P 1'
#
loop_
_entity.id
_entity.type
_entity.pdbx_description
1 polymer ?
#
loop_
_entity_poly.entity_id
_entity_poly.type
_entity_poly.pdbx_seq_one_letter_code
_entity_poly.pdbx_strand_id
1 'polypeptide(L)'
;MTPENTFNDSMLEQALQELRAADPGDVAVAAAADRGWARLSAAVAGAADGEAIRGCEGFQALIPDFKAGRLSEDRATLLRDHLHECVACRRVYEGRVAVMPARPVVRKSTFNVRWAAAAAVIAAAGISVWLAYDRFGEPTGHAVIQSVNGTLFEVSAGGIHALAAGQPLPEGVELRTAKDSTAMLELRDGSVVELRERSSLTTAHSAADLTVRLGRGSIIVQAAHRRKSHLYVETGDCRVAVTGTVFGVTSGVKGSRVSVVQGEVHVTQNNTDRVLHPGDQTVTTAELEPESVKEDISWSRNRDRYTQQLAALRNGVGQIHLPDLRYSSSLLDRLPANTAFYASIPNLAGYLANAEAIFRQKMDRNPELSGLLPRHAAGALAIVEKLRAASEYLGSEIAIVVTRSPKGDVDAPLFFAEVKRDGFADFLKAQGLPLPLQSRNGLVVFGPVADAVNRFAPALDNASGSFRGTPFYNRIADVYHEGAGILFAADLGAEGPATGRYFIAEQKEVNHQMEASASLGFAGERSGMAAWLAAPAPMGSLEFISQDATVVAAFIAQRPAAVVEALGNLFHQNLAVGSDFASALGGEVAVSLDGPAFPVPSWKLVAEVYNPARVQAALQNHAAAYNAEAVKTGHRSLELGQETVSGRTFYSIGLSGAGPLAEAHYTFADGYLIAAPTRDLVSRALQVRTTGLSVSHASKFTSMTPRDRHADFSALLYENLGTTLAPLAGFAGLLGPINKQQQETLQRLGNVKPTMIAAYGEPDRITVAGNSNVLGEALTNFMSGNVAGLVGSMVPMQQFIGAVPQRR
;
A
#
# COMPACT_ATOMS: atom_id res chain seq x y z
N MET A 1 3.28 39.32 35.49
CA MET A 1 4.19 39.97 34.54
C MET A 1 5.47 39.15 34.54
N THR A 2 5.57 38.21 33.62
CA THR A 2 6.76 37.41 33.36
C THR A 2 7.44 37.98 32.10
N PRO A 3 8.75 38.19 32.08
CA PRO A 3 9.44 38.77 30.92
C PRO A 3 9.55 37.70 29.83
N GLU A 4 9.05 38.07 28.66
CA GLU A 4 9.26 37.37 27.39
C GLU A 4 10.73 37.38 27.03
N ASN A 5 11.30 36.21 26.83
CA ASN A 5 12.65 36.00 26.30
C ASN A 5 12.58 36.14 24.76
N THR A 6 12.75 37.34 24.27
CA THR A 6 13.02 37.57 22.85
C THR A 6 14.45 37.11 22.56
N PHE A 7 14.60 35.88 22.11
CA PHE A 7 15.85 35.42 21.49
C PHE A 7 16.05 36.22 20.21
N ASN A 8 17.16 36.92 20.19
CA ASN A 8 17.51 37.91 19.15
C ASN A 8 17.95 37.16 17.88
N ASP A 9 17.05 37.02 16.89
CA ASP A 9 17.33 36.37 15.60
C ASP A 9 18.61 36.92 14.91
N SER A 10 18.99 38.17 15.17
CA SER A 10 20.18 38.76 14.62
C SER A 10 21.48 38.13 15.14
N MET A 11 21.52 37.63 16.38
CA MET A 11 22.71 36.95 16.92
C MET A 11 22.83 35.53 16.33
N LEU A 12 21.73 34.88 16.03
CA LEU A 12 21.74 33.58 15.37
C LEU A 12 22.19 33.68 13.91
N GLU A 13 21.72 34.69 13.19
CA GLU A 13 22.17 34.95 11.81
C GLU A 13 23.64 35.35 11.76
N GLN A 14 24.12 36.13 12.72
CA GLN A 14 25.53 36.48 12.80
C GLN A 14 26.40 35.26 13.11
N ALA A 15 25.99 34.37 14.03
CA ALA A 15 26.69 33.13 14.34
C ALA A 15 26.68 32.15 13.15
N LEU A 16 25.61 32.11 12.39
CA LEU A 16 25.52 31.32 11.17
C LEU A 16 26.37 31.88 10.03
N GLN A 17 26.52 33.18 9.92
CA GLN A 17 27.43 33.81 8.98
C GLN A 17 28.89 33.58 9.34
N GLU A 18 29.25 33.67 10.63
CA GLU A 18 30.59 33.33 11.12
C GLU A 18 30.93 31.85 10.91
N LEU A 19 30.00 30.94 11.12
CA LEU A 19 30.16 29.50 10.82
C LEU A 19 30.33 29.22 9.32
N ARG A 20 29.63 29.92 8.46
CA ARG A 20 29.77 29.80 6.99
C ARG A 20 31.06 30.42 6.49
N ALA A 21 31.53 31.50 7.14
CA ALA A 21 32.80 32.13 6.81
C ALA A 21 34.04 31.32 7.30
N ALA A 22 33.81 30.44 8.31
CA ALA A 22 34.81 29.53 8.86
C ALA A 22 34.87 28.17 8.16
N ASP A 23 34.13 27.96 7.05
CA ASP A 23 34.16 26.72 6.28
C ASP A 23 35.56 26.50 5.71
N PRO A 24 36.30 25.47 6.18
CA PRO A 24 37.71 25.28 5.79
C PRO A 24 37.90 24.79 4.34
N GLY A 25 36.83 24.63 3.57
CA GLY A 25 36.84 24.08 2.21
C GLY A 25 37.22 22.59 2.16
N ASP A 26 36.77 21.89 1.13
CA ASP A 26 36.91 20.43 0.99
C ASP A 26 38.37 19.92 1.09
N VAL A 27 39.34 20.67 0.61
CA VAL A 27 40.79 20.29 0.66
C VAL A 27 41.34 20.38 2.09
N ALA A 28 40.93 21.37 2.86
CA ALA A 28 41.34 21.50 4.25
C ALA A 28 40.66 20.46 5.16
N VAL A 29 39.40 20.11 4.89
CA VAL A 29 38.66 19.05 5.57
C VAL A 29 39.30 17.69 5.30
N ALA A 30 39.62 17.36 4.04
CA ALA A 30 40.28 16.13 3.67
C ALA A 30 41.66 16.00 4.34
N ALA A 31 42.48 17.09 4.35
CA ALA A 31 43.77 17.11 5.02
C ALA A 31 43.66 16.99 6.56
N ALA A 32 42.58 17.48 7.16
CA ALA A 32 42.30 17.31 8.59
C ALA A 32 41.85 15.86 8.91
N ALA A 33 41.07 15.26 8.04
CA ALA A 33 40.65 13.86 8.14
C ALA A 33 41.87 12.92 8.02
N ASP A 34 42.75 13.13 7.06
CA ASP A 34 43.98 12.34 6.90
C ASP A 34 44.90 12.45 8.12
N ARG A 35 45.07 13.66 8.69
CA ARG A 35 45.82 13.84 9.95
C ARG A 35 45.13 13.14 11.13
N GLY A 36 43.80 13.18 11.20
CA GLY A 36 43.02 12.47 12.18
C GLY A 36 43.21 10.97 12.08
N TRP A 37 43.10 10.44 10.86
CA TRP A 37 43.33 9.03 10.58
C TRP A 37 44.73 8.55 10.86
N ALA A 38 45.75 9.32 10.51
CA ALA A 38 47.14 9.02 10.83
C ALA A 38 47.42 9.01 12.35
N ARG A 39 46.76 9.88 13.12
CA ARG A 39 46.85 9.86 14.60
C ARG A 39 46.14 8.65 15.21
N LEU A 40 44.98 8.32 14.69
CA LEU A 40 44.17 7.15 15.14
C LEU A 40 44.93 5.85 14.84
N SER A 41 45.46 5.70 13.62
CA SER A 41 46.21 4.51 13.22
C SER A 41 47.53 4.36 14.00
N ALA A 42 48.24 5.48 14.30
CA ALA A 42 49.42 5.48 15.17
C ALA A 42 49.08 5.10 16.63
N ALA A 43 47.92 5.59 17.15
CA ALA A 43 47.46 5.25 18.49
C ALA A 43 47.04 3.76 18.58
N VAL A 44 46.41 3.22 17.55
CA VAL A 44 46.05 1.80 17.48
C VAL A 44 47.29 0.92 17.31
N ALA A 45 48.28 1.33 16.50
CA ALA A 45 49.54 0.61 16.34
C ALA A 45 50.43 0.64 17.61
N GLY A 46 50.37 1.73 18.38
CA GLY A 46 51.09 1.86 19.67
C GLY A 46 50.39 1.11 20.85
N ALA A 47 49.16 0.71 20.70
CA ALA A 47 48.39 -0.01 21.72
C ALA A 47 48.60 -1.54 21.72
N ALA A 48 49.48 -2.05 20.87
CA ALA A 48 49.72 -3.50 20.76
C ALA A 48 50.44 -4.11 21.97
N ASP A 49 51.00 -3.34 22.89
CA ASP A 49 51.71 -3.82 24.10
C ASP A 49 50.96 -3.52 25.40
N GLY A 50 49.76 -3.01 25.41
CA GLY A 50 48.95 -2.77 26.59
C GLY A 50 47.91 -3.87 26.79
N GLU A 51 47.99 -4.54 27.95
CA GLU A 51 47.04 -5.55 28.38
C GLU A 51 45.60 -5.06 28.19
N ALA A 52 44.86 -5.67 27.24
CA ALA A 52 43.53 -5.25 26.85
C ALA A 52 42.55 -5.48 28.01
N ILE A 53 41.82 -4.46 28.44
CA ILE A 53 40.80 -4.55 29.47
C ILE A 53 39.65 -5.40 28.90
N ARG A 54 39.49 -6.63 29.43
CA ARG A 54 38.45 -7.56 28.97
C ARG A 54 37.43 -7.80 30.09
N GLY A 55 36.19 -7.39 29.85
CA GLY A 55 35.08 -7.65 30.76
C GLY A 55 35.20 -7.00 32.17
N CYS A 56 34.28 -7.34 33.06
CA CYS A 56 34.24 -6.78 34.40
C CYS A 56 35.49 -7.11 35.26
N GLU A 57 36.12 -8.26 35.08
CA GLU A 57 37.34 -8.64 35.78
C GLU A 57 38.50 -7.68 35.46
N GLY A 58 38.68 -7.29 34.20
CA GLY A 58 39.68 -6.32 33.78
C GLY A 58 39.45 -4.94 34.38
N PHE A 59 38.19 -4.48 34.45
CA PHE A 59 37.88 -3.23 35.12
C PHE A 59 38.03 -3.28 36.65
N GLN A 60 37.68 -4.39 37.27
CA GLN A 60 37.88 -4.56 38.73
C GLN A 60 39.35 -4.56 39.13
N ALA A 61 40.26 -5.10 38.31
CA ALA A 61 41.70 -5.07 38.54
C ALA A 61 42.27 -3.62 38.52
N LEU A 62 41.64 -2.68 37.84
CA LEU A 62 42.03 -1.29 37.81
C LEU A 62 41.57 -0.46 39.01
N ILE A 63 40.57 -0.94 39.79
CA ILE A 63 39.98 -0.19 40.90
C ILE A 63 41.01 0.20 41.99
N PRO A 64 41.97 -0.65 42.39
CA PRO A 64 42.99 -0.29 43.38
C PRO A 64 43.88 0.87 42.91
N ASP A 65 44.37 0.85 41.67
CA ASP A 65 45.19 1.88 41.12
C ASP A 65 44.45 3.19 40.83
N PHE A 66 43.16 3.11 40.48
CA PHE A 66 42.30 4.26 40.37
C PHE A 66 42.08 4.96 41.72
N LYS A 67 41.82 4.18 42.79
CA LYS A 67 41.69 4.73 44.15
C LYS A 67 43.01 5.34 44.66
N ALA A 68 44.15 4.81 44.21
CA ALA A 68 45.49 5.31 44.59
C ALA A 68 45.98 6.47 43.67
N GLY A 69 45.20 6.91 42.69
CA GLY A 69 45.55 7.98 41.77
C GLY A 69 46.72 7.65 40.80
N ARG A 70 47.01 6.36 40.58
CA ARG A 70 48.12 5.90 39.75
C ARG A 70 47.71 5.49 38.33
N LEU A 71 46.45 5.59 37.99
CA LEU A 71 45.92 5.24 36.68
C LEU A 71 46.08 6.39 35.71
N SER A 72 46.43 6.12 34.42
CA SER A 72 46.43 7.12 33.37
C SER A 72 45.04 7.69 33.16
N GLU A 73 44.94 8.95 32.70
CA GLU A 73 43.68 9.67 32.61
C GLU A 73 42.69 8.98 31.64
N ASP A 74 43.18 8.38 30.57
CA ASP A 74 42.39 7.62 29.59
C ASP A 74 41.78 6.36 30.24
N ARG A 75 42.58 5.59 30.97
CA ARG A 75 42.11 4.40 31.69
C ARG A 75 41.19 4.75 32.85
N ALA A 76 41.44 5.88 33.52
CA ALA A 76 40.60 6.40 34.58
C ALA A 76 39.22 6.80 34.07
N THR A 77 39.15 7.39 32.86
CA THR A 77 37.90 7.76 32.18
C THR A 77 37.08 6.53 31.80
N LEU A 78 37.70 5.55 31.14
CA LEU A 78 37.05 4.28 30.80
C LEU A 78 36.51 3.52 32.02
N LEU A 79 37.28 3.56 33.16
CA LEU A 79 36.81 2.93 34.40
C LEU A 79 35.65 3.72 35.02
N ARG A 80 35.62 5.07 34.96
CA ARG A 80 34.50 5.89 35.42
C ARG A 80 33.24 5.58 34.65
N ASP A 81 33.30 5.52 33.33
CA ASP A 81 32.15 5.19 32.47
C ASP A 81 31.63 3.78 32.78
N HIS A 82 32.56 2.80 32.90
CA HIS A 82 32.15 1.45 33.27
C HIS A 82 31.54 1.37 34.67
N LEU A 83 32.02 2.12 35.64
CA LEU A 83 31.44 2.18 36.99
C LEU A 83 30.07 2.88 36.98
N HIS A 84 29.80 3.77 36.03
CA HIS A 84 28.47 4.37 35.82
C HIS A 84 27.46 3.34 35.33
N GLU A 85 27.84 2.47 34.40
CA GLU A 85 26.95 1.51 33.77
C GLU A 85 26.87 0.18 34.52
N CYS A 86 27.97 -0.30 35.13
CA CYS A 86 28.04 -1.62 35.73
C CYS A 86 27.80 -1.59 37.24
N VAL A 87 26.63 -2.06 37.68
CA VAL A 87 26.26 -2.15 39.11
C VAL A 87 27.19 -3.08 39.91
N ALA A 88 27.68 -4.17 39.31
CA ALA A 88 28.58 -5.12 39.96
C ALA A 88 29.93 -4.49 40.27
N CYS A 89 30.54 -3.80 39.31
CA CYS A 89 31.84 -3.13 39.49
C CYS A 89 31.72 -1.92 40.43
N ARG A 90 30.60 -1.22 40.43
CA ARG A 90 30.29 -0.12 41.37
C ARG A 90 30.26 -0.60 42.82
N ARG A 91 29.65 -1.76 43.07
CA ARG A 91 29.62 -2.36 44.42
C ARG A 91 31.02 -2.73 44.94
N VAL A 92 31.89 -3.22 44.05
CA VAL A 92 33.32 -3.50 44.39
C VAL A 92 34.08 -2.18 44.68
N TYR A 93 33.85 -1.16 43.88
CA TYR A 93 34.44 0.18 44.06
C TYR A 93 33.97 0.81 45.39
N GLU A 94 32.71 0.69 45.77
CA GLU A 94 32.13 1.23 47.00
C GLU A 94 32.51 0.41 48.27
N GLY A 95 33.17 -0.71 48.13
CA GLY A 95 33.59 -1.56 49.25
C GLY A 95 32.46 -2.30 49.94
N ARG A 96 31.30 -2.44 49.27
CA ARG A 96 30.09 -3.10 49.86
C ARG A 96 30.10 -4.62 49.71
N VAL A 97 31.17 -5.21 49.24
CA VAL A 97 31.39 -6.66 49.25
C VAL A 97 32.30 -7.01 50.43
N ALA A 98 31.70 -7.55 51.49
CA ALA A 98 32.47 -8.08 52.64
C ALA A 98 33.18 -9.36 52.16
N VAL A 99 34.48 -9.24 51.90
CA VAL A 99 35.34 -10.41 51.75
C VAL A 99 35.65 -10.91 53.14
N MET A 100 35.02 -11.99 53.59
CA MET A 100 35.44 -12.72 54.80
C MET A 100 36.75 -13.45 54.51
N PRO A 101 37.84 -13.19 55.26
CA PRO A 101 39.07 -13.98 55.14
C PRO A 101 38.86 -15.37 55.76
N ALA A 102 38.92 -16.40 54.98
CA ALA A 102 38.97 -17.76 55.45
C ALA A 102 40.36 -18.07 56.09
N ARG A 103 40.43 -18.19 57.41
CA ARG A 103 41.55 -18.83 58.07
C ARG A 103 41.34 -20.34 58.11
N PRO A 104 42.31 -21.18 57.70
CA PRO A 104 42.18 -22.60 57.76
C PRO A 104 42.43 -23.04 59.18
N VAL A 105 41.39 -23.50 59.92
CA VAL A 105 41.51 -24.31 61.14
C VAL A 105 41.44 -25.77 60.72
N VAL A 106 42.61 -26.42 60.66
CA VAL A 106 42.69 -27.86 60.49
C VAL A 106 42.18 -28.54 61.75
N ARG A 107 40.93 -28.97 61.75
CA ARG A 107 40.43 -29.99 62.75
C ARG A 107 40.27 -31.29 61.99
N LYS A 108 41.01 -32.30 62.35
CA LYS A 108 40.81 -33.67 61.92
C LYS A 108 39.43 -34.12 62.45
N SER A 109 38.47 -34.18 61.67
CA SER A 109 37.18 -34.84 61.95
C SER A 109 37.08 -36.05 61.01
N THR A 110 36.87 -37.20 61.61
CA THR A 110 36.59 -38.45 60.88
C THR A 110 35.21 -38.33 60.26
N PHE A 111 35.23 -37.81 59.02
CA PHE A 111 33.98 -37.64 58.20
C PHE A 111 33.71 -38.98 57.53
N ASN A 112 32.55 -39.58 57.86
CA ASN A 112 32.07 -40.80 57.17
C ASN A 112 31.84 -40.51 55.66
N VAL A 113 32.61 -41.12 54.81
CA VAL A 113 32.56 -40.99 53.29
C VAL A 113 31.15 -41.23 52.78
N ARG A 114 30.32 -41.96 53.50
CA ARG A 114 28.90 -42.19 53.13
C ARG A 114 28.03 -40.91 53.18
N TRP A 115 28.28 -39.97 54.09
CA TRP A 115 27.54 -38.68 54.13
C TRP A 115 28.06 -37.67 53.13
N ALA A 116 29.35 -37.71 52.81
CA ALA A 116 29.90 -36.85 51.74
C ALA A 116 29.39 -37.29 50.37
N ALA A 117 29.25 -38.58 50.10
CA ALA A 117 28.65 -39.10 48.89
C ALA A 117 27.14 -38.74 48.77
N ALA A 118 26.38 -38.82 49.87
CA ALA A 118 24.98 -38.41 49.91
C ALA A 118 24.82 -36.90 49.66
N ALA A 119 25.67 -36.06 50.27
CA ALA A 119 25.64 -34.61 50.01
C ALA A 119 26.04 -34.23 48.55
N ALA A 120 26.98 -34.95 47.94
CA ALA A 120 27.37 -34.77 46.57
C ALA A 120 26.26 -35.21 45.58
N VAL A 121 25.53 -36.28 45.88
CA VAL A 121 24.39 -36.73 45.09
C VAL A 121 23.23 -35.72 45.17
N ILE A 122 22.94 -35.19 46.38
CA ILE A 122 21.90 -34.16 46.56
C ILE A 122 22.31 -32.84 45.89
N ALA A 123 23.57 -32.44 45.98
CA ALA A 123 24.08 -31.26 45.28
C ALA A 123 24.04 -31.44 43.74
N ALA A 124 24.43 -32.63 43.24
CA ALA A 124 24.35 -32.96 41.82
C ALA A 124 22.88 -33.02 41.34
N ALA A 125 21.98 -33.59 42.15
CA ALA A 125 20.55 -33.59 41.83
C ALA A 125 19.97 -32.18 41.88
N GLY A 126 20.34 -31.37 42.87
CA GLY A 126 19.94 -29.95 42.99
C GLY A 126 20.45 -29.10 41.78
N ILE A 127 21.72 -29.31 41.42
CA ILE A 127 22.30 -28.66 40.23
C ILE A 127 21.63 -29.16 38.93
N SER A 128 21.33 -30.45 38.85
CA SER A 128 20.63 -31.02 37.71
C SER A 128 19.19 -30.50 37.59
N VAL A 129 18.48 -30.42 38.72
CA VAL A 129 17.13 -29.81 38.77
C VAL A 129 17.20 -28.30 38.45
N TRP A 130 18.19 -27.59 38.97
CA TRP A 130 18.38 -26.18 38.71
C TRP A 130 18.75 -25.91 37.23
N LEU A 131 19.65 -26.75 36.66
CA LEU A 131 20.00 -26.71 35.26
C LEU A 131 18.82 -27.13 34.35
N ALA A 132 18.02 -28.10 34.80
CA ALA A 132 16.79 -28.47 34.11
C ALA A 132 15.76 -27.32 34.19
N TYR A 133 15.60 -26.71 35.37
CA TYR A 133 14.71 -25.54 35.56
C TYR A 133 15.18 -24.33 34.75
N ASP A 134 16.51 -24.05 34.72
CA ASP A 134 17.11 -22.96 33.94
C ASP A 134 17.05 -23.27 32.41
N ARG A 135 17.05 -24.54 32.03
CA ARG A 135 17.04 -24.99 30.62
C ARG A 135 15.64 -25.29 30.09
N PHE A 136 14.69 -25.68 30.97
CA PHE A 136 13.34 -26.10 30.65
C PHE A 136 12.25 -25.31 31.38
N GLY A 137 12.60 -24.47 32.32
CA GLY A 137 11.73 -23.57 33.06
C GLY A 137 11.47 -22.29 32.28
N GLU A 138 10.99 -22.38 31.06
CA GLU A 138 10.36 -21.24 30.43
C GLU A 138 9.06 -20.89 31.16
N PRO A 139 8.73 -19.59 31.30
CA PRO A 139 7.45 -19.22 31.87
C PRO A 139 6.36 -19.87 31.01
N THR A 140 5.66 -20.84 31.59
CA THR A 140 4.49 -21.49 30.98
C THR A 140 3.31 -20.52 30.99
N GLY A 141 3.49 -19.32 30.42
CA GLY A 141 2.39 -18.44 30.08
C GLY A 141 1.64 -19.10 28.92
N HIS A 142 0.36 -19.30 29.09
CA HIS A 142 -0.47 -19.70 27.94
C HIS A 142 -0.67 -18.48 27.06
N ALA A 143 -0.46 -18.63 25.73
CA ALA A 143 -0.87 -17.60 24.80
C ALA A 143 -2.39 -17.41 24.90
N VAL A 144 -2.86 -16.17 24.97
CA VAL A 144 -4.26 -15.84 25.28
C VAL A 144 -4.74 -14.71 24.37
N ILE A 145 -6.02 -14.77 24.01
CA ILE A 145 -6.70 -13.66 23.34
C ILE A 145 -7.04 -12.61 24.41
N GLN A 146 -6.28 -11.51 24.48
CA GLN A 146 -6.49 -10.46 25.49
C GLN A 146 -7.80 -9.71 25.29
N SER A 147 -8.09 -9.29 24.05
CA SER A 147 -9.31 -8.57 23.74
C SER A 147 -9.68 -8.74 22.28
N VAL A 148 -10.98 -8.71 22.01
CA VAL A 148 -11.55 -8.69 20.68
C VAL A 148 -12.56 -7.54 20.63
N ASN A 149 -12.43 -6.67 19.64
CA ASN A 149 -13.44 -5.67 19.28
C ASN A 149 -14.01 -6.06 17.93
N GLY A 150 -15.29 -6.43 17.87
CA GLY A 150 -15.88 -7.09 16.73
C GLY A 150 -15.71 -8.61 16.80
N THR A 151 -15.26 -9.26 15.74
CA THR A 151 -15.15 -10.72 15.67
C THR A 151 -13.77 -11.18 15.24
N LEU A 152 -13.21 -12.15 15.96
CA LEU A 152 -12.02 -12.90 15.61
C LEU A 152 -12.43 -14.33 15.31
N PHE A 153 -12.02 -14.86 14.16
CA PHE A 153 -12.30 -16.23 13.73
C PHE A 153 -11.07 -17.11 13.82
N GLU A 154 -11.28 -18.34 14.21
CA GLU A 154 -10.43 -19.48 13.91
C GLU A 154 -10.88 -20.06 12.57
N VAL A 155 -9.95 -20.23 11.64
CA VAL A 155 -10.21 -20.81 10.31
C VAL A 155 -9.54 -22.18 10.25
N SER A 156 -10.35 -23.22 10.15
CA SER A 156 -9.89 -24.60 10.13
C SER A 156 -10.61 -25.41 9.05
N ALA A 157 -10.16 -26.63 8.79
CA ALA A 157 -10.83 -27.54 7.84
C ALA A 157 -12.29 -27.84 8.21
N GLY A 158 -12.67 -27.69 9.49
CA GLY A 158 -14.04 -27.84 9.99
C GLY A 158 -14.93 -26.60 9.80
N GLY A 159 -14.38 -25.51 9.29
CA GLY A 159 -15.07 -24.24 9.08
C GLY A 159 -14.47 -23.09 9.87
N ILE A 160 -15.24 -21.99 10.00
CA ILE A 160 -14.86 -20.82 10.76
C ILE A 160 -15.60 -20.79 12.09
N HIS A 161 -14.87 -20.53 13.18
CA HIS A 161 -15.43 -20.46 14.53
C HIS A 161 -15.01 -19.14 15.18
N ALA A 162 -15.99 -18.43 15.76
CA ALA A 162 -15.71 -17.18 16.47
C ALA A 162 -15.00 -17.47 17.79
N LEU A 163 -13.94 -16.72 18.06
CA LEU A 163 -13.17 -16.78 19.29
C LEU A 163 -13.48 -15.57 20.19
N ALA A 164 -13.44 -15.78 21.50
CA ALA A 164 -13.71 -14.75 22.49
C ALA A 164 -12.45 -14.38 23.30
N ALA A 165 -12.45 -13.17 23.87
CA ALA A 165 -11.43 -12.75 24.80
C ALA A 165 -11.34 -13.70 26.02
N GLY A 166 -10.13 -13.94 26.49
CA GLY A 166 -9.82 -14.86 27.60
C GLY A 166 -9.64 -16.32 27.15
N GLN A 167 -9.93 -16.67 25.90
CA GLN A 167 -9.67 -18.01 25.39
C GLN A 167 -8.18 -18.22 25.11
N PRO A 168 -7.68 -19.47 25.25
CA PRO A 168 -6.32 -19.81 24.86
C PRO A 168 -6.15 -19.60 23.34
N LEU A 169 -4.99 -19.10 22.94
CA LEU A 169 -4.65 -18.89 21.55
C LEU A 169 -4.34 -20.23 20.87
N PRO A 170 -5.09 -20.67 19.85
CA PRO A 170 -4.79 -21.90 19.15
C PRO A 170 -3.50 -21.73 18.32
N GLU A 171 -2.61 -22.72 18.37
CA GLU A 171 -1.35 -22.73 17.59
C GLU A 171 -1.51 -23.48 16.28
N GLY A 172 -0.84 -22.99 15.25
CA GLY A 172 -0.82 -23.62 13.92
C GLY A 172 -2.10 -23.48 13.13
N VAL A 173 -3.09 -22.76 13.67
CA VAL A 173 -4.36 -22.50 13.02
C VAL A 173 -4.43 -21.06 12.54
N GLU A 174 -5.06 -20.82 11.39
CA GLU A 174 -5.25 -19.46 10.89
C GLU A 174 -6.26 -18.71 11.76
N LEU A 175 -5.84 -17.56 12.28
CA LEU A 175 -6.68 -16.59 12.96
C LEU A 175 -6.98 -15.44 12.02
N ARG A 176 -8.25 -15.02 11.97
CA ARG A 176 -8.68 -13.93 11.07
C ARG A 176 -9.59 -12.96 11.77
N THR A 177 -9.27 -11.68 11.71
CA THR A 177 -10.19 -10.62 12.12
C THR A 177 -11.24 -10.36 11.02
N ALA A 178 -12.50 -10.17 11.43
CA ALA A 178 -13.56 -9.76 10.53
C ALA A 178 -13.40 -8.29 10.10
N LYS A 179 -14.24 -7.86 9.18
CA LYS A 179 -14.44 -6.44 8.86
C LYS A 179 -14.79 -5.65 10.13
N ASP A 180 -14.30 -4.41 10.22
CA ASP A 180 -14.51 -3.50 11.36
C ASP A 180 -14.10 -4.12 12.73
N SER A 181 -13.20 -5.09 12.72
CA SER A 181 -12.79 -5.84 13.91
C SER A 181 -11.31 -5.71 14.19
N THR A 182 -10.94 -5.65 15.47
CA THR A 182 -9.55 -5.66 15.92
C THR A 182 -9.38 -6.67 17.06
N ALA A 183 -8.20 -7.24 17.18
CA ALA A 183 -7.89 -8.17 18.27
C ALA A 183 -6.52 -7.88 18.88
N MET A 184 -6.37 -8.18 20.17
CA MET A 184 -5.08 -8.18 20.86
C MET A 184 -4.79 -9.60 21.36
N LEU A 185 -3.65 -10.12 20.97
CA LEU A 185 -3.17 -11.44 21.34
C LEU A 185 -1.96 -11.28 22.24
N GLU A 186 -1.94 -11.98 23.37
CA GLU A 186 -0.76 -12.12 24.20
C GLU A 186 -0.11 -13.48 23.92
N LEU A 187 1.13 -13.44 23.49
CA LEU A 187 1.90 -14.64 23.18
C LEU A 187 2.53 -15.22 24.46
N ARG A 188 2.99 -16.48 24.43
CA ARG A 188 3.56 -17.18 25.60
C ARG A 188 4.73 -16.46 26.26
N ASP A 189 5.42 -15.63 25.51
CA ASP A 189 6.57 -14.85 25.98
C ASP A 189 6.22 -13.50 26.58
N GLY A 190 4.93 -13.16 26.63
CA GLY A 190 4.43 -11.86 27.05
C GLY A 190 4.49 -10.80 25.94
N SER A 191 4.87 -11.16 24.70
CA SER A 191 4.73 -10.27 23.55
C SER A 191 3.26 -10.07 23.23
N VAL A 192 2.91 -8.85 22.79
CA VAL A 192 1.53 -8.49 22.41
C VAL A 192 1.47 -8.21 20.92
N VAL A 193 0.50 -8.81 20.25
CA VAL A 193 0.21 -8.60 18.83
C VAL A 193 -1.17 -7.98 18.69
N GLU A 194 -1.23 -6.77 18.15
CA GLU A 194 -2.47 -6.09 17.80
C GLU A 194 -2.76 -6.35 16.32
N LEU A 195 -3.97 -6.83 16.01
CA LEU A 195 -4.44 -7.13 14.66
C LEU A 195 -5.43 -6.07 14.20
N ARG A 196 -5.21 -5.55 13.00
CA ARG A 196 -6.18 -4.73 12.28
C ARG A 196 -7.30 -5.61 11.70
N GLU A 197 -8.39 -4.99 11.25
CA GLU A 197 -9.46 -5.69 10.53
C GLU A 197 -8.91 -6.45 9.30
N ARG A 198 -9.58 -7.56 8.93
CA ARG A 198 -9.25 -8.40 7.76
C ARG A 198 -7.82 -8.94 7.75
N SER A 199 -7.13 -8.91 8.89
CA SER A 199 -5.79 -9.49 9.05
C SER A 199 -5.90 -10.99 9.32
N SER A 200 -4.98 -11.75 8.74
CA SER A 200 -4.90 -13.21 8.88
C SER A 200 -3.49 -13.60 9.28
N LEU A 201 -3.37 -14.33 10.37
CA LEU A 201 -2.07 -14.83 10.85
C LEU A 201 -2.18 -16.24 11.45
N THR A 202 -1.04 -16.91 11.51
CA THR A 202 -0.83 -18.15 12.29
C THR A 202 0.33 -17.97 13.24
N THR A 203 0.28 -18.64 14.40
CA THR A 203 1.38 -18.66 15.35
C THR A 203 1.98 -20.06 15.39
N ALA A 204 3.32 -20.12 15.43
CA ALA A 204 4.06 -21.35 15.57
C ALA A 204 5.14 -21.18 16.64
N HIS A 205 5.33 -22.20 17.48
CA HIS A 205 6.33 -22.23 18.52
C HIS A 205 7.36 -23.33 18.25
N SER A 206 8.62 -22.97 18.43
CA SER A 206 9.73 -23.90 18.45
C SER A 206 10.41 -23.83 19.83
N ALA A 207 11.27 -24.76 20.18
CA ALA A 207 11.87 -24.84 21.52
C ALA A 207 12.57 -23.55 22.00
N ALA A 208 13.03 -22.69 21.08
CA ALA A 208 13.72 -21.44 21.41
C ALA A 208 13.04 -20.20 20.83
N ASP A 209 12.28 -20.31 19.75
CA ASP A 209 11.80 -19.18 18.98
C ASP A 209 10.28 -19.21 18.80
N LEU A 210 9.69 -18.03 18.72
CA LEU A 210 8.28 -17.82 18.44
C LEU A 210 8.13 -17.16 17.06
N THR A 211 7.28 -17.71 16.22
CA THR A 211 7.04 -17.21 14.86
C THR A 211 5.57 -16.83 14.70
N VAL A 212 5.32 -15.60 14.28
CA VAL A 212 4.02 -15.10 13.80
C VAL A 212 4.09 -15.03 12.29
N ARG A 213 3.27 -15.83 11.59
CA ARG A 213 3.16 -15.76 10.12
C ARG A 213 1.97 -14.90 9.77
N LEU A 214 2.23 -13.74 9.23
CA LEU A 214 1.21 -12.82 8.73
C LEU A 214 0.91 -13.17 7.27
N GLY A 215 -0.20 -13.83 7.02
CA GLY A 215 -0.65 -14.18 5.67
C GLY A 215 -1.08 -12.94 4.90
N ARG A 216 -1.83 -12.04 5.54
CA ARG A 216 -2.27 -10.76 4.98
C ARG A 216 -2.74 -9.82 6.09
N GLY A 217 -2.83 -8.53 5.76
CA GLY A 217 -3.31 -7.48 6.67
C GLY A 217 -2.19 -6.79 7.43
N SER A 218 -2.55 -6.16 8.54
CA SER A 218 -1.63 -5.35 9.33
C SER A 218 -1.64 -5.77 10.79
N ILE A 219 -0.45 -5.87 11.36
CA ILE A 219 -0.25 -6.12 12.78
C ILE A 219 0.72 -5.10 13.38
N ILE A 220 0.54 -4.79 14.65
CA ILE A 220 1.56 -4.11 15.45
C ILE A 220 2.00 -5.06 16.55
N VAL A 221 3.30 -5.26 16.64
CA VAL A 221 3.92 -6.17 17.59
C VAL A 221 4.67 -5.36 18.65
N GLN A 222 4.33 -5.59 19.92
CA GLN A 222 5.14 -5.18 21.05
C GLN A 222 5.85 -6.42 21.58
N ALA A 223 7.09 -6.64 21.14
CA ALA A 223 7.87 -7.80 21.53
C ALA A 223 8.41 -7.66 22.97
N ALA A 224 8.30 -8.72 23.74
CA ALA A 224 8.91 -8.80 25.06
C ALA A 224 10.44 -8.84 24.95
N HIS A 225 11.14 -8.22 25.88
CA HIS A 225 12.60 -8.19 25.88
C HIS A 225 13.19 -9.56 26.24
N ARG A 226 13.90 -10.18 25.29
CA ARG A 226 14.48 -11.52 25.43
C ARG A 226 16.01 -11.50 25.30
N ARG A 227 16.70 -12.33 26.10
CA ARG A 227 18.16 -12.41 26.06
C ARG A 227 18.72 -13.54 25.19
N LYS A 228 17.94 -14.60 24.90
CA LYS A 228 18.42 -15.82 24.23
C LYS A 228 17.53 -16.36 23.10
N SER A 229 16.39 -15.74 22.83
CA SER A 229 15.43 -16.17 21.80
C SER A 229 14.90 -15.00 21.01
N HIS A 230 14.45 -15.24 19.80
CA HIS A 230 13.91 -14.22 18.89
C HIS A 230 12.41 -14.41 18.71
N LEU A 231 11.71 -13.28 18.51
CA LEU A 231 10.40 -13.27 17.91
C LEU A 231 10.58 -13.02 16.42
N TYR A 232 10.03 -13.88 15.62
CA TYR A 232 9.98 -13.72 14.17
C TYR A 232 8.58 -13.35 13.72
N VAL A 233 8.51 -12.39 12.78
CA VAL A 233 7.31 -12.17 11.98
C VAL A 233 7.65 -12.50 10.53
N GLU A 234 6.94 -13.47 9.96
CA GLU A 234 7.12 -13.89 8.57
C GLU A 234 5.94 -13.44 7.74
N THR A 235 6.21 -12.87 6.58
CA THR A 235 5.23 -12.58 5.52
C THR A 235 5.54 -13.46 4.30
N GLY A 236 4.80 -13.28 3.22
CA GLY A 236 5.07 -14.00 1.97
C GLY A 236 6.42 -13.67 1.33
N ASP A 237 7.02 -12.52 1.67
CA ASP A 237 8.17 -11.95 0.97
C ASP A 237 9.30 -11.45 1.88
N CYS A 238 9.12 -11.40 3.20
CA CYS A 238 10.20 -11.08 4.13
C CYS A 238 10.06 -11.77 5.48
N ARG A 239 11.17 -11.77 6.22
CA ARG A 239 11.25 -12.24 7.60
C ARG A 239 11.80 -11.14 8.49
N VAL A 240 11.10 -10.85 9.57
CA VAL A 240 11.43 -9.83 10.56
C VAL A 240 11.85 -10.50 11.84
N ALA A 241 13.04 -10.18 12.36
CA ALA A 241 13.58 -10.73 13.59
C ALA A 241 13.78 -9.62 14.64
N VAL A 242 13.34 -9.85 15.88
CA VAL A 242 13.39 -8.85 16.95
C VAL A 242 13.69 -9.46 18.31
N THR A 243 14.21 -8.63 19.25
CA THR A 243 14.55 -9.03 20.63
C THR A 243 13.92 -8.14 21.72
N GLY A 244 13.02 -7.22 21.38
CA GLY A 244 12.38 -6.33 22.37
C GLY A 244 12.03 -4.98 21.77
N THR A 245 11.13 -4.96 20.81
CA THR A 245 10.83 -3.82 19.93
C THR A 245 9.33 -3.59 19.81
N VAL A 246 8.95 -2.36 19.41
CA VAL A 246 7.59 -2.05 18.94
C VAL A 246 7.68 -1.71 17.45
N PHE A 247 6.97 -2.47 16.64
CA PHE A 247 7.01 -2.32 15.20
C PHE A 247 5.70 -2.74 14.54
N GLY A 248 5.40 -2.19 13.38
CA GLY A 248 4.28 -2.57 12.53
C GLY A 248 4.75 -3.43 11.36
N VAL A 249 3.93 -4.39 10.97
CA VAL A 249 4.09 -5.17 9.72
C VAL A 249 2.76 -5.19 8.99
N THR A 250 2.79 -4.77 7.74
CA THR A 250 1.66 -4.87 6.81
C THR A 250 2.05 -5.81 5.69
N SER A 251 1.20 -6.78 5.38
CA SER A 251 1.35 -7.73 4.26
C SER A 251 0.14 -7.62 3.37
N GLY A 252 0.32 -7.17 2.13
CA GLY A 252 -0.73 -6.96 1.15
C GLY A 252 -0.38 -7.52 -0.23
N VAL A 253 -1.26 -7.29 -1.19
CA VAL A 253 -1.10 -7.77 -2.58
C VAL A 253 0.13 -7.15 -3.26
N LYS A 254 0.50 -5.93 -2.88
CA LYS A 254 1.66 -5.20 -3.43
C LYS A 254 2.98 -5.50 -2.71
N GLY A 255 2.99 -6.36 -1.70
CA GLY A 255 4.17 -6.67 -0.90
C GLY A 255 3.99 -6.32 0.56
N SER A 256 5.10 -6.31 1.30
CA SER A 256 5.12 -6.06 2.74
C SER A 256 5.79 -4.73 3.08
N ARG A 257 5.29 -4.11 4.16
CA ARG A 257 5.85 -2.91 4.77
C ARG A 257 6.18 -3.20 6.22
N VAL A 258 7.37 -2.81 6.67
CA VAL A 258 7.83 -2.93 8.05
C VAL A 258 8.21 -1.56 8.57
N SER A 259 7.59 -1.14 9.68
CA SER A 259 7.74 0.19 10.29
C SER A 259 8.17 0.08 11.74
N VAL A 260 9.21 0.79 12.17
CA VAL A 260 9.76 0.68 13.52
C VAL A 260 9.35 1.88 14.37
N VAL A 261 8.73 1.59 15.52
CA VAL A 261 8.36 2.60 16.52
C VAL A 261 9.41 2.70 17.62
N GLN A 262 9.94 1.55 18.08
CA GLN A 262 10.93 1.49 19.16
C GLN A 262 11.81 0.24 19.05
N GLY A 263 13.12 0.39 19.33
CA GLY A 263 14.08 -0.71 19.32
C GLY A 263 14.72 -0.90 17.94
N GLU A 264 15.31 -2.06 17.72
CA GLU A 264 16.02 -2.42 16.49
C GLU A 264 15.36 -3.64 15.84
N VAL A 265 15.14 -3.58 14.56
CA VAL A 265 14.43 -4.61 13.77
C VAL A 265 15.31 -5.07 12.63
N HIS A 266 15.52 -6.36 12.51
CA HIS A 266 16.22 -6.98 11.39
C HIS A 266 15.20 -7.51 10.37
N VAL A 267 15.29 -7.03 9.14
CA VAL A 267 14.39 -7.45 8.04
C VAL A 267 15.23 -8.16 6.98
N THR A 268 14.99 -9.44 6.82
CA THR A 268 15.65 -10.28 5.81
C THR A 268 14.73 -10.48 4.62
N GLN A 269 15.19 -10.07 3.44
CA GLN A 269 14.50 -10.25 2.16
C GLN A 269 15.51 -10.71 1.10
N ASN A 270 15.19 -11.75 0.33
CA ASN A 270 16.05 -12.26 -0.76
C ASN A 270 17.53 -12.41 -0.33
N ASN A 271 17.78 -12.94 0.87
CA ASN A 271 19.12 -13.10 1.47
C ASN A 271 19.86 -11.79 1.79
N THR A 272 19.16 -10.66 1.74
CA THR A 272 19.68 -9.35 2.17
C THR A 272 19.07 -9.01 3.53
N ASP A 273 19.92 -8.69 4.49
CA ASP A 273 19.51 -8.24 5.82
C ASP A 273 19.60 -6.73 5.92
N ARG A 274 18.54 -6.11 6.45
CA ARG A 274 18.47 -4.66 6.72
C ARG A 274 18.12 -4.44 8.17
N VAL A 275 18.87 -3.58 8.81
CA VAL A 275 18.61 -3.14 10.19
C VAL A 275 17.83 -1.83 10.13
N LEU A 276 16.69 -1.79 10.82
CA LEU A 276 15.82 -0.63 10.93
C LEU A 276 15.81 -0.11 12.37
N HIS A 277 15.86 1.20 12.50
CA HIS A 277 15.81 1.93 13.77
C HIS A 277 14.46 2.66 13.93
N PRO A 278 14.13 3.20 15.11
CA PRO A 278 12.88 3.92 15.32
C PRO A 278 12.69 5.08 14.36
N GLY A 279 11.53 5.12 13.70
CA GLY A 279 11.21 6.04 12.63
C GLY A 279 11.55 5.54 11.23
N ASP A 280 12.34 4.47 11.11
CA ASP A 280 12.66 3.85 9.83
C ASP A 280 11.51 2.97 9.34
N GLN A 281 11.44 2.84 8.03
CA GLN A 281 10.51 1.98 7.32
C GLN A 281 11.18 1.32 6.12
N THR A 282 10.78 0.11 5.79
CA THR A 282 11.15 -0.55 4.55
C THR A 282 9.94 -1.16 3.88
N VAL A 283 9.97 -1.22 2.55
CA VAL A 283 9.01 -1.93 1.70
C VAL A 283 9.74 -3.00 0.91
N THR A 284 9.03 -4.08 0.58
CA THR A 284 9.63 -5.24 -0.07
C THR A 284 9.58 -5.18 -1.59
N THR A 285 8.72 -4.33 -2.15
CA THR A 285 8.51 -4.19 -3.59
C THR A 285 8.61 -2.73 -4.03
N ALA A 286 8.80 -2.50 -5.32
CA ALA A 286 8.85 -1.16 -5.89
C ALA A 286 7.46 -0.53 -6.06
N GLU A 287 6.42 -1.35 -6.13
CA GLU A 287 5.02 -0.97 -6.32
C GLU A 287 4.38 -0.45 -5.04
N LEU A 288 4.96 -0.77 -3.88
CA LEU A 288 4.53 -0.27 -2.58
C LEU A 288 5.39 0.92 -2.17
N GLU A 289 4.79 2.11 -2.09
CA GLU A 289 5.50 3.30 -1.64
C GLU A 289 5.61 3.35 -0.11
N PRO A 290 6.72 3.89 0.42
CA PRO A 290 6.83 4.16 1.84
C PRO A 290 5.74 5.15 2.30
N GLU A 291 5.26 4.93 3.51
CA GLU A 291 4.33 5.83 4.20
C GLU A 291 4.98 6.31 5.50
N SER A 292 4.55 7.41 6.10
CA SER A 292 5.12 7.78 7.39
C SER A 292 4.78 6.73 8.45
N VAL A 293 5.74 6.36 9.30
CA VAL A 293 5.51 5.39 10.38
C VAL A 293 4.31 5.78 11.24
N LYS A 294 4.09 7.09 11.42
CA LYS A 294 2.93 7.63 12.15
C LYS A 294 1.60 7.27 11.47
N GLU A 295 1.52 7.33 10.15
CA GLU A 295 0.32 6.98 9.38
C GLU A 295 0.09 5.47 9.40
N ASP A 296 1.14 4.68 9.19
CA ASP A 296 1.08 3.22 9.18
C ASP A 296 0.55 2.63 10.51
N ILE A 297 0.84 3.27 11.64
CA ILE A 297 0.37 2.86 12.98
C ILE A 297 -0.89 3.59 13.47
N SER A 298 -1.47 4.48 12.66
CA SER A 298 -2.58 5.37 13.06
C SER A 298 -3.86 4.65 13.51
N TRP A 299 -4.05 3.41 13.07
CA TRP A 299 -5.17 2.55 13.41
C TRP A 299 -5.04 1.87 14.78
N SER A 300 -3.84 1.86 15.41
CA SER A 300 -3.59 1.23 16.70
C SER A 300 -4.36 1.91 17.83
N ARG A 301 -4.80 1.13 18.80
CA ARG A 301 -5.33 1.64 20.08
C ARG A 301 -4.28 2.42 20.86
N ASN A 302 -3.00 2.09 20.68
CA ASN A 302 -1.86 2.70 21.33
C ASN A 302 -1.22 3.83 20.53
N ARG A 303 -1.86 4.31 19.44
CA ARG A 303 -1.34 5.30 18.49
C ARG A 303 -0.76 6.56 19.15
N ASP A 304 -1.43 7.08 20.19
CA ASP A 304 -1.00 8.31 20.86
C ASP A 304 0.33 8.10 21.60
N ARG A 305 0.50 6.97 22.28
CA ARG A 305 1.75 6.56 22.93
C ARG A 305 2.87 6.38 21.89
N TYR A 306 2.60 5.69 20.80
CA TYR A 306 3.57 5.45 19.74
C TYR A 306 3.95 6.74 19.01
N THR A 307 2.98 7.62 18.75
CA THR A 307 3.23 8.93 18.15
C THR A 307 4.11 9.81 19.03
N GLN A 308 3.92 9.79 20.35
CA GLN A 308 4.77 10.49 21.30
C GLN A 308 6.21 9.94 21.32
N GLN A 309 6.39 8.62 21.23
CA GLN A 309 7.70 7.99 21.12
C GLN A 309 8.43 8.40 19.84
N LEU A 310 7.72 8.44 18.69
CA LEU A 310 8.27 8.90 17.42
C LEU A 310 8.56 10.40 17.39
N ALA A 311 7.78 11.23 18.06
CA ALA A 311 8.01 12.68 18.13
C ALA A 311 9.32 13.04 18.84
N ALA A 312 9.77 12.20 19.78
CA ALA A 312 11.06 12.34 20.45
C ALA A 312 12.25 12.04 19.51
N LEU A 313 12.01 11.41 18.38
CA LEU A 313 12.99 10.99 17.38
C LEU A 313 12.78 11.79 16.09
N ARG A 314 13.12 13.07 16.12
CA ARG A 314 12.95 13.98 14.99
C ARG A 314 14.05 13.76 13.94
N ASN A 315 13.93 12.73 13.11
CA ASN A 315 14.69 12.60 11.86
C ASN A 315 13.70 12.26 10.74
N GLY A 316 13.51 13.23 9.84
CA GLY A 316 12.62 13.09 8.70
C GLY A 316 13.15 12.02 7.74
N VAL A 317 12.27 11.14 7.33
CA VAL A 317 12.48 10.33 6.13
C VAL A 317 12.55 11.32 4.97
N GLY A 318 13.74 11.46 4.35
CA GLY A 318 13.89 12.25 3.15
C GLY A 318 13.01 11.65 2.05
N GLN A 319 12.08 12.43 1.52
CA GLN A 319 11.30 12.03 0.35
C GLN A 319 12.29 11.77 -0.79
N ILE A 320 12.22 10.58 -1.37
CA ILE A 320 13.00 10.25 -2.58
C ILE A 320 12.35 11.02 -3.73
N HIS A 321 12.99 12.11 -4.15
CA HIS A 321 12.56 12.87 -5.32
C HIS A 321 12.97 12.11 -6.58
N LEU A 322 11.97 11.67 -7.36
CA LEU A 322 12.20 11.07 -8.66
C LEU A 322 12.54 12.18 -9.68
N PRO A 323 13.48 11.96 -10.58
CA PRO A 323 13.80 12.93 -11.63
C PRO A 323 12.57 13.15 -12.52
N ASP A 324 12.44 14.39 -13.04
CA ASP A 324 11.38 14.84 -13.96
C ASP A 324 9.98 15.02 -13.36
N LEU A 325 9.73 14.72 -12.09
CA LEU A 325 8.49 15.04 -11.39
C LEU A 325 8.59 16.38 -10.67
N ARG A 326 7.46 17.09 -10.57
CA ARG A 326 7.36 18.39 -9.89
C ARG A 326 6.75 18.21 -8.51
N TYR A 327 7.45 18.65 -7.49
CA TYR A 327 7.04 18.53 -6.08
C TYR A 327 6.44 19.81 -5.50
N SER A 328 6.38 20.88 -6.30
CA SER A 328 5.74 22.15 -5.97
C SER A 328 5.45 22.94 -7.23
N SER A 329 4.52 23.90 -7.15
CA SER A 329 4.23 24.83 -8.24
C SER A 329 4.14 26.26 -7.71
N SER A 330 5.04 27.13 -8.20
CA SER A 330 4.97 28.55 -7.92
C SER A 330 3.76 29.22 -8.58
N LEU A 331 3.24 28.62 -9.65
CA LEU A 331 2.09 29.12 -10.38
C LEU A 331 0.80 28.83 -9.60
N LEU A 332 0.66 27.64 -9.01
CA LEU A 332 -0.50 27.25 -8.20
C LEU A 332 -0.69 28.20 -7.00
N ASP A 333 0.40 28.58 -6.36
CA ASP A 333 0.39 29.44 -5.19
C ASP A 333 -0.15 30.86 -5.45
N ARG A 334 -0.18 31.29 -6.72
CA ARG A 334 -0.57 32.66 -7.13
C ARG A 334 -2.03 32.79 -7.56
N LEU A 335 -2.74 31.67 -7.66
CA LEU A 335 -4.09 31.65 -8.22
C LEU A 335 -5.13 32.37 -7.34
N PRO A 336 -6.18 32.94 -7.95
CA PRO A 336 -7.29 33.55 -7.23
C PRO A 336 -8.25 32.46 -6.68
N ALA A 337 -8.96 32.78 -5.58
CA ALA A 337 -9.86 31.85 -4.87
C ALA A 337 -11.00 31.30 -5.75
N ASN A 338 -11.40 32.03 -6.79
CA ASN A 338 -12.46 31.62 -7.73
C ASN A 338 -11.96 30.70 -8.85
N THR A 339 -10.77 30.09 -8.72
CA THR A 339 -10.26 29.09 -9.65
C THR A 339 -11.18 27.88 -9.64
N ALA A 340 -11.72 27.53 -10.83
CA ALA A 340 -12.62 26.40 -11.02
C ALA A 340 -11.94 25.22 -11.73
N PHE A 341 -10.90 25.48 -12.53
CA PHE A 341 -10.14 24.47 -13.24
C PHE A 341 -8.66 24.86 -13.22
N TYR A 342 -7.83 23.86 -13.03
CA TYR A 342 -6.39 23.97 -13.10
C TYR A 342 -5.83 22.76 -13.82
N ALA A 343 -5.05 22.99 -14.87
CA ALA A 343 -4.23 21.94 -15.46
C ALA A 343 -2.78 22.40 -15.47
N SER A 344 -1.88 21.47 -15.22
CA SER A 344 -0.46 21.73 -15.17
C SER A 344 0.27 20.74 -16.04
N ILE A 345 0.99 21.28 -17.02
CA ILE A 345 1.75 20.50 -17.99
C ILE A 345 3.22 20.87 -17.81
N PRO A 346 4.13 19.88 -17.63
CA PRO A 346 5.56 20.15 -17.63
C PRO A 346 5.97 20.77 -18.97
N ASN A 347 6.98 21.62 -18.97
CA ASN A 347 7.52 22.15 -20.22
C ASN A 347 8.15 21.02 -21.05
N LEU A 348 7.42 20.58 -22.04
CA LEU A 348 7.70 19.38 -22.84
C LEU A 348 8.75 19.62 -23.96
N ALA A 349 9.51 20.71 -23.95
CA ALA A 349 10.45 21.03 -25.03
C ALA A 349 11.37 19.84 -25.39
N GLY A 350 11.95 19.19 -24.36
CA GLY A 350 12.77 17.99 -24.55
C GLY A 350 11.99 16.75 -24.94
N TYR A 351 10.83 16.54 -24.32
CA TYR A 351 9.96 15.39 -24.58
C TYR A 351 9.36 15.44 -25.99
N LEU A 352 8.88 16.61 -26.42
CA LEU A 352 8.33 16.82 -27.75
C LEU A 352 9.40 16.67 -28.84
N ALA A 353 10.64 17.10 -28.60
CA ALA A 353 11.76 16.87 -29.51
C ALA A 353 12.07 15.37 -29.67
N ASN A 354 12.08 14.62 -28.58
CA ASN A 354 12.30 13.17 -28.62
C ASN A 354 11.13 12.43 -29.29
N ALA A 355 9.88 12.80 -28.95
CA ALA A 355 8.68 12.22 -29.55
C ALA A 355 8.62 12.47 -31.07
N GLU A 356 8.98 13.68 -31.51
CA GLU A 356 9.08 14.04 -32.95
C GLU A 356 10.18 13.21 -33.64
N ALA A 357 11.34 13.06 -33.02
CA ALA A 357 12.43 12.26 -33.57
C ALA A 357 12.04 10.78 -33.72
N ILE A 358 11.39 10.21 -32.70
CA ILE A 358 10.89 8.82 -32.73
C ILE A 358 9.80 8.66 -33.80
N PHE A 359 8.88 9.62 -33.89
CA PHE A 359 7.81 9.60 -34.87
C PHE A 359 8.37 9.69 -36.29
N ARG A 360 9.27 10.63 -36.58
CA ARG A 360 9.96 10.75 -37.89
C ARG A 360 10.70 9.45 -38.22
N GLN A 361 11.46 8.89 -37.30
CA GLN A 361 12.17 7.63 -37.48
C GLN A 361 11.24 6.44 -37.80
N LYS A 362 10.05 6.39 -37.16
CA LYS A 362 9.05 5.35 -37.46
C LYS A 362 8.40 5.55 -38.82
N MET A 363 8.18 6.81 -39.26
CA MET A 363 7.63 7.14 -40.56
C MET A 363 8.62 6.82 -41.69
N ASP A 364 9.90 7.15 -41.50
CA ASP A 364 10.96 6.87 -42.47
C ASP A 364 11.18 5.37 -42.68
N ARG A 365 10.98 4.56 -41.62
CA ARG A 365 11.09 3.09 -41.67
C ARG A 365 9.87 2.37 -42.22
N ASN A 366 8.71 3.03 -42.32
CA ASN A 366 7.45 2.45 -42.80
C ASN A 366 6.73 3.41 -43.73
N PRO A 367 7.13 3.51 -45.03
CA PRO A 367 6.50 4.41 -45.99
C PRO A 367 5.00 4.17 -46.18
N GLU A 368 4.52 2.95 -45.93
CA GLU A 368 3.10 2.58 -46.04
C GLU A 368 2.23 3.24 -44.97
N LEU A 369 2.82 3.55 -43.78
CA LEU A 369 2.12 4.28 -42.71
C LEU A 369 1.80 5.74 -43.13
N SER A 370 2.59 6.34 -44.00
CA SER A 370 2.39 7.71 -44.47
C SER A 370 1.10 7.86 -45.32
N GLY A 371 0.67 6.78 -45.99
CA GLY A 371 -0.59 6.74 -46.76
C GLY A 371 -1.85 6.48 -45.93
N LEU A 372 -1.69 5.99 -44.68
CA LEU A 372 -2.79 5.67 -43.74
C LEU A 372 -3.12 6.81 -42.77
N LEU A 373 -2.27 7.83 -42.70
CA LEU A 373 -2.49 8.99 -41.83
C LEU A 373 -3.68 9.83 -42.33
N PRO A 374 -4.73 10.04 -41.54
CA PRO A 374 -5.78 10.98 -41.85
C PRO A 374 -5.18 12.36 -42.11
N ARG A 375 -5.80 13.14 -42.99
CA ARG A 375 -5.38 14.53 -43.29
C ARG A 375 -5.21 15.41 -42.06
N HIS A 376 -5.75 15.00 -40.95
CA HIS A 376 -5.63 15.66 -39.64
C HIS A 376 -4.26 15.43 -38.94
N ALA A 377 -3.48 14.43 -39.30
CA ALA A 377 -2.21 14.15 -38.64
C ALA A 377 -1.10 15.16 -39.01
N ALA A 378 -1.16 15.73 -40.23
CA ALA A 378 -0.26 16.82 -40.64
C ALA A 378 -0.54 18.09 -39.80
N GLY A 379 -1.81 18.34 -39.45
CA GLY A 379 -2.19 19.42 -38.54
C GLY A 379 -1.72 19.20 -37.11
N ALA A 380 -1.74 17.95 -36.60
CA ALA A 380 -1.26 17.61 -35.26
C ALA A 380 0.26 17.83 -35.13
N LEU A 381 1.06 17.44 -36.12
CA LEU A 381 2.51 17.70 -36.17
C LEU A 381 2.84 19.20 -36.14
N ALA A 382 2.11 20.02 -36.93
CA ALA A 382 2.30 21.47 -36.92
C ALA A 382 1.94 22.10 -35.58
N ILE A 383 0.97 21.54 -34.83
CA ILE A 383 0.63 21.97 -33.47
C ILE A 383 1.75 21.62 -32.52
N VAL A 384 2.28 20.39 -32.58
CA VAL A 384 3.41 19.95 -31.74
C VAL A 384 4.64 20.81 -31.96
N GLU A 385 4.96 21.15 -33.23
CA GLU A 385 6.08 22.02 -33.57
C GLU A 385 5.91 23.44 -32.99
N LYS A 386 4.70 24.00 -33.07
CA LYS A 386 4.36 25.30 -32.50
C LYS A 386 4.44 25.28 -30.96
N LEU A 387 3.97 24.22 -30.31
CA LEU A 387 4.07 24.05 -28.87
C LEU A 387 5.52 23.93 -28.42
N ARG A 388 6.35 23.18 -29.16
CA ARG A 388 7.79 23.09 -28.88
C ARG A 388 8.47 24.45 -28.97
N ALA A 389 8.22 25.20 -30.03
CA ALA A 389 8.79 26.54 -30.24
C ALA A 389 8.31 27.51 -29.15
N ALA A 390 7.05 27.45 -28.72
CA ALA A 390 6.53 28.24 -27.61
C ALA A 390 7.19 27.88 -26.26
N SER A 391 7.49 26.61 -26.05
CA SER A 391 8.09 26.11 -24.79
C SER A 391 9.53 26.61 -24.55
N GLU A 392 10.23 27.08 -25.60
CA GLU A 392 11.55 27.71 -25.48
C GLU A 392 11.52 29.08 -24.78
N TYR A 393 10.36 29.75 -24.82
CA TYR A 393 10.15 31.06 -24.17
C TYR A 393 9.63 30.94 -22.74
N LEU A 394 9.08 29.79 -22.39
CA LEU A 394 8.36 29.59 -21.11
C LEU A 394 9.19 28.75 -20.12
N GLY A 395 8.87 28.86 -18.84
CA GLY A 395 9.51 28.14 -17.77
C GLY A 395 9.27 26.64 -17.80
N SER A 396 9.51 25.96 -16.68
CA SER A 396 9.41 24.49 -16.56
C SER A 396 7.97 23.99 -16.50
N GLU A 397 7.02 24.86 -16.27
CA GLU A 397 5.60 24.56 -16.09
C GLU A 397 4.72 25.53 -16.88
N ILE A 398 3.69 24.98 -17.50
CA ILE A 398 2.61 25.75 -18.15
C ILE A 398 1.30 25.34 -17.46
N ALA A 399 0.64 26.30 -16.82
CA ALA A 399 -0.66 26.10 -16.22
C ALA A 399 -1.78 26.59 -17.17
N ILE A 400 -2.87 25.82 -17.24
CA ILE A 400 -4.13 26.23 -17.86
C ILE A 400 -5.11 26.48 -16.72
N VAL A 401 -5.65 27.68 -16.63
CA VAL A 401 -6.50 28.10 -15.52
C VAL A 401 -7.85 28.58 -16.05
N VAL A 402 -8.90 28.15 -15.39
CA VAL A 402 -10.26 28.69 -15.64
C VAL A 402 -10.81 29.20 -14.33
N THR A 403 -11.29 30.44 -14.33
CA THR A 403 -11.90 31.08 -13.15
C THR A 403 -13.41 31.16 -13.30
N ARG A 404 -14.12 31.33 -12.20
CA ARG A 404 -15.56 31.68 -12.20
C ARG A 404 -15.74 33.20 -12.14
N SER A 405 -16.64 33.69 -12.96
CA SER A 405 -17.04 35.09 -12.88
C SER A 405 -17.80 35.34 -11.57
N PRO A 406 -17.98 36.63 -11.15
CA PRO A 406 -18.80 36.94 -10.01
C PRO A 406 -20.28 36.51 -10.13
N LYS A 407 -20.73 36.21 -11.36
CA LYS A 407 -22.08 35.68 -11.64
C LYS A 407 -22.15 34.15 -11.55
N GLY A 408 -21.04 33.49 -11.32
CA GLY A 408 -20.91 32.03 -11.24
C GLY A 408 -20.62 31.36 -12.59
N ASP A 409 -20.63 32.09 -13.71
CA ASP A 409 -20.29 31.52 -15.03
C ASP A 409 -18.80 31.19 -15.12
N VAL A 410 -18.47 30.19 -15.91
CA VAL A 410 -17.10 29.76 -16.18
C VAL A 410 -16.46 30.67 -17.21
N ASP A 411 -15.31 31.26 -16.88
CA ASP A 411 -14.54 32.12 -17.79
C ASP A 411 -13.86 31.30 -18.91
N ALA A 412 -13.37 31.98 -19.95
CA ALA A 412 -12.53 31.35 -20.96
C ALA A 412 -11.19 30.89 -20.36
N PRO A 413 -10.61 29.78 -20.86
CA PRO A 413 -9.35 29.27 -20.35
C PRO A 413 -8.20 30.25 -20.58
N LEU A 414 -7.34 30.39 -19.60
CA LEU A 414 -6.13 31.19 -19.61
C LEU A 414 -4.91 30.30 -19.50
N PHE A 415 -3.86 30.63 -20.22
CA PHE A 415 -2.54 30.03 -20.09
C PHE A 415 -1.70 30.90 -19.16
N PHE A 416 -1.06 30.30 -18.18
CA PHE A 416 -0.25 30.96 -17.16
C PHE A 416 1.07 30.26 -17.02
N ALA A 417 2.19 30.98 -17.15
CA ALA A 417 3.53 30.42 -17.13
C ALA A 417 4.57 31.43 -16.68
N GLU A 418 5.75 30.94 -16.29
CA GLU A 418 6.95 31.75 -16.14
C GLU A 418 7.56 32.07 -17.51
N VAL A 419 8.13 33.27 -17.67
CA VAL A 419 8.85 33.70 -18.88
C VAL A 419 10.34 33.45 -18.69
N LYS A 420 10.89 32.54 -19.46
CA LYS A 420 12.32 32.19 -19.47
C LYS A 420 13.12 33.05 -20.47
N ARG A 421 12.47 33.50 -21.55
CA ARG A 421 13.09 34.27 -22.62
C ARG A 421 12.17 35.38 -23.10
N ASP A 422 12.71 36.58 -23.29
CA ASP A 422 11.95 37.71 -23.83
C ASP A 422 11.51 37.47 -25.27
N GLY A 423 10.46 38.21 -25.73
CA GLY A 423 9.97 38.15 -27.10
C GLY A 423 8.82 37.16 -27.35
N PHE A 424 8.22 36.59 -26.26
CA PHE A 424 7.12 35.64 -26.41
C PHE A 424 5.87 36.24 -27.12
N ALA A 425 5.55 37.52 -26.85
CA ALA A 425 4.45 38.22 -27.50
C ALA A 425 4.66 38.34 -29.03
N ASP A 426 5.88 38.66 -29.45
CA ASP A 426 6.23 38.78 -30.86
C ASP A 426 6.26 37.41 -31.54
N PHE A 427 6.71 36.39 -30.82
CA PHE A 427 6.62 35.00 -31.27
C PHE A 427 5.18 34.58 -31.52
N LEU A 428 4.23 34.84 -30.61
CA LEU A 428 2.82 34.51 -30.82
C LEU A 428 2.23 35.22 -32.05
N LYS A 429 2.55 36.49 -32.23
CA LYS A 429 2.14 37.24 -33.45
C LYS A 429 2.70 36.63 -34.73
N ALA A 430 3.99 36.27 -34.71
CA ALA A 430 4.64 35.64 -35.86
C ALA A 430 4.05 34.27 -36.22
N GLN A 431 3.50 33.55 -35.22
CA GLN A 431 2.79 32.31 -35.46
C GLN A 431 1.32 32.48 -35.92
N GLY A 432 0.85 33.72 -36.13
CA GLY A 432 -0.51 34.03 -36.50
C GLY A 432 -1.52 33.84 -35.36
N LEU A 433 -1.06 33.92 -34.11
CA LEU A 433 -1.87 33.78 -32.86
C LEU A 433 -1.82 35.09 -32.05
N PRO A 434 -2.47 36.19 -32.47
CA PRO A 434 -2.49 37.46 -31.76
C PRO A 434 -3.42 37.37 -30.54
N LEU A 435 -3.02 36.56 -29.53
CA LEU A 435 -3.80 36.42 -28.32
C LEU A 435 -3.59 37.62 -27.37
N PRO A 436 -4.64 38.11 -26.68
CA PRO A 436 -4.49 38.99 -25.54
C PRO A 436 -3.52 38.42 -24.52
N LEU A 437 -2.56 39.26 -24.09
CA LEU A 437 -1.46 38.83 -23.21
C LEU A 437 -1.12 39.95 -22.22
N GLN A 438 -0.82 39.56 -20.98
CA GLN A 438 -0.20 40.41 -19.96
C GLN A 438 1.05 39.71 -19.42
N SER A 439 2.17 40.46 -19.34
CA SER A 439 3.43 39.95 -18.78
C SER A 439 3.98 40.90 -17.75
N ARG A 440 4.27 40.37 -16.52
CA ARG A 440 4.85 41.13 -15.41
C ARG A 440 5.64 40.18 -14.50
N ASN A 441 6.67 40.71 -13.86
CA ASN A 441 7.44 39.99 -12.82
C ASN A 441 7.97 38.60 -13.30
N GLY A 442 8.35 38.48 -14.57
CA GLY A 442 8.82 37.22 -15.12
C GLY A 442 7.71 36.18 -15.36
N LEU A 443 6.45 36.58 -15.28
CA LEU A 443 5.28 35.75 -15.52
C LEU A 443 4.49 36.26 -16.73
N VAL A 444 3.74 35.36 -17.36
CA VAL A 444 2.84 35.69 -18.47
C VAL A 444 1.50 34.99 -18.29
N VAL A 445 0.42 35.72 -18.53
CA VAL A 445 -0.92 35.19 -18.75
C VAL A 445 -1.42 35.59 -20.12
N PHE A 446 -2.00 34.67 -20.86
CA PHE A 446 -2.58 34.90 -22.16
C PHE A 446 -3.77 33.99 -22.40
N GLY A 447 -4.65 34.37 -23.33
CA GLY A 447 -5.85 33.59 -23.61
C GLY A 447 -6.72 34.22 -24.67
N PRO A 448 -7.82 33.58 -25.10
CA PRO A 448 -8.64 34.01 -26.20
C PRO A 448 -9.47 35.28 -25.94
N VAL A 449 -9.75 35.59 -24.64
CA VAL A 449 -10.65 36.69 -24.24
C VAL A 449 -9.88 37.70 -23.38
N ALA A 450 -9.79 38.94 -23.91
CA ALA A 450 -9.05 40.03 -23.26
C ALA A 450 -9.55 40.37 -21.85
N ASP A 451 -10.85 40.36 -21.62
CA ASP A 451 -11.44 40.64 -20.31
C ASP A 451 -11.04 39.58 -19.27
N ALA A 452 -10.95 38.31 -19.66
CA ALA A 452 -10.50 37.25 -18.77
C ALA A 452 -9.01 37.44 -18.42
N VAL A 453 -8.17 37.75 -19.40
CA VAL A 453 -6.73 38.04 -19.19
C VAL A 453 -6.55 39.24 -18.24
N ASN A 454 -7.32 40.31 -18.45
CA ASN A 454 -7.23 41.50 -17.61
C ASN A 454 -7.70 41.25 -16.17
N ARG A 455 -8.76 40.47 -15.97
CA ARG A 455 -9.20 40.07 -14.63
C ARG A 455 -8.19 39.20 -13.88
N PHE A 456 -7.46 38.37 -14.60
CA PHE A 456 -6.43 37.50 -14.01
C PHE A 456 -5.10 38.23 -13.77
N ALA A 457 -4.83 39.34 -14.48
CA ALA A 457 -3.54 40.04 -14.43
C ALA A 457 -3.04 40.37 -12.98
N PRO A 458 -3.89 40.70 -11.97
CA PRO A 458 -3.42 40.89 -10.59
C PRO A 458 -2.70 39.67 -9.99
N ALA A 459 -2.95 38.46 -10.46
CA ALA A 459 -2.23 37.26 -10.02
C ALA A 459 -0.73 37.27 -10.38
N LEU A 460 -0.33 38.05 -11.40
CA LEU A 460 1.07 38.22 -11.80
C LEU A 460 1.89 39.02 -10.76
N ASP A 461 1.21 39.89 -10.01
CA ASP A 461 1.83 40.80 -9.04
C ASP A 461 1.87 40.18 -7.63
N ASN A 462 1.03 39.16 -7.35
CA ASN A 462 0.89 38.54 -6.04
C ASN A 462 1.85 37.34 -5.89
N ALA A 463 2.69 37.37 -4.85
CA ALA A 463 3.53 36.22 -4.52
C ALA A 463 2.73 35.03 -3.93
N SER A 464 1.56 35.33 -3.32
CA SER A 464 0.63 34.35 -2.76
C SER A 464 -0.80 34.75 -3.08
N GLY A 465 -1.52 33.92 -3.84
CA GLY A 465 -2.90 34.12 -4.22
C GLY A 465 -3.89 33.69 -3.15
N SER A 466 -5.14 34.13 -3.28
CA SER A 466 -6.25 33.79 -2.37
C SER A 466 -6.76 32.35 -2.54
N PHE A 467 -6.28 31.61 -3.53
CA PHE A 467 -6.59 30.19 -3.73
C PHE A 467 -5.94 29.30 -2.67
N ARG A 468 -4.76 29.70 -2.19
CA ARG A 468 -4.01 28.98 -1.16
C ARG A 468 -4.86 28.82 0.11
N GLY A 469 -4.93 27.60 0.64
CA GLY A 469 -5.76 27.28 1.81
C GLY A 469 -7.23 26.95 1.49
N THR A 470 -7.67 27.04 0.23
CA THR A 470 -8.97 26.48 -0.14
C THR A 470 -8.92 24.95 -0.14
N PRO A 471 -10.05 24.25 0.10
CA PRO A 471 -10.06 22.79 0.00
C PRO A 471 -9.64 22.28 -1.38
N PHE A 472 -9.95 23.01 -2.44
CA PHE A 472 -9.53 22.64 -3.80
C PHE A 472 -8.02 22.78 -4.01
N TYR A 473 -7.40 23.85 -3.52
CA TYR A 473 -5.96 24.02 -3.49
C TYR A 473 -5.26 22.85 -2.78
N ASN A 474 -5.73 22.49 -1.58
CA ASN A 474 -5.11 21.43 -0.78
C ASN A 474 -5.08 20.10 -1.54
N ARG A 475 -6.17 19.77 -2.24
CA ARG A 475 -6.24 18.56 -3.08
C ARG A 475 -5.23 18.56 -4.21
N ILE A 476 -4.97 19.70 -4.83
CA ILE A 476 -3.96 19.84 -5.89
C ILE A 476 -2.54 19.77 -5.29
N ALA A 477 -2.34 20.43 -4.15
CA ALA A 477 -1.06 20.44 -3.45
C ALA A 477 -0.64 19.04 -2.99
N ASP A 478 -1.58 18.18 -2.57
CA ASP A 478 -1.32 16.78 -2.21
C ASP A 478 -0.67 16.03 -3.37
N VAL A 479 -1.13 16.22 -4.61
CA VAL A 479 -0.54 15.60 -5.81
C VAL A 479 0.89 16.08 -6.04
N TYR A 480 1.15 17.38 -5.86
CA TYR A 480 2.53 17.89 -5.96
C TYR A 480 3.44 17.31 -4.87
N HIS A 481 2.94 17.08 -3.66
CA HIS A 481 3.75 16.46 -2.61
C HIS A 481 4.17 15.03 -2.98
N GLU A 482 3.34 14.31 -3.74
CA GLU A 482 3.64 12.96 -4.24
C GLU A 482 4.47 12.96 -5.54
N GLY A 483 4.67 14.11 -6.16
CA GLY A 483 5.39 14.28 -7.42
C GLY A 483 4.46 14.28 -8.63
N ALA A 484 4.15 15.49 -9.14
CA ALA A 484 3.21 15.70 -10.23
C ALA A 484 3.86 15.55 -11.62
N GLY A 485 3.21 14.77 -12.47
CA GLY A 485 3.43 14.72 -13.91
C GLY A 485 2.52 15.71 -14.65
N ILE A 486 1.71 15.25 -15.60
CA ILE A 486 0.61 16.02 -16.21
C ILE A 486 -0.58 15.95 -15.25
N LEU A 487 -1.08 17.09 -14.80
CA LEU A 487 -2.11 17.20 -13.80
C LEU A 487 -3.32 17.98 -14.35
N PHE A 488 -4.53 17.49 -14.04
CA PHE A 488 -5.80 18.15 -14.32
C PHE A 488 -6.64 18.16 -13.05
N ALA A 489 -7.20 19.27 -12.70
CA ALA A 489 -8.05 19.44 -11.53
C ALA A 489 -9.26 20.33 -11.85
N ALA A 490 -10.45 19.95 -11.39
CA ALA A 490 -11.68 20.70 -11.59
C ALA A 490 -12.53 20.74 -10.31
N ASP A 491 -13.01 21.92 -9.93
CA ASP A 491 -14.12 22.09 -8.99
C ASP A 491 -15.43 22.04 -9.79
N LEU A 492 -16.14 20.92 -9.73
CA LEU A 492 -17.38 20.68 -10.45
C LEU A 492 -18.55 21.55 -9.95
N GLY A 493 -18.37 22.26 -8.85
CA GLY A 493 -19.39 23.12 -8.29
C GLY A 493 -20.64 22.39 -7.79
N ALA A 494 -20.59 21.07 -7.68
CA ALA A 494 -21.71 20.25 -7.25
C ALA A 494 -22.04 20.53 -5.77
N GLU A 495 -23.32 20.75 -5.48
CA GLU A 495 -23.82 20.96 -4.13
C GLU A 495 -24.37 19.66 -3.56
N GLY A 496 -23.97 19.34 -2.34
CA GLY A 496 -24.44 18.21 -1.56
C GLY A 496 -23.36 17.13 -1.28
N PRO A 497 -23.48 16.43 -0.15
CA PRO A 497 -22.46 15.46 0.30
C PRO A 497 -22.42 14.19 -0.57
N ALA A 498 -23.50 13.90 -1.33
CA ALA A 498 -23.58 12.72 -2.18
C ALA A 498 -22.95 12.90 -3.58
N THR A 499 -22.66 14.15 -3.96
CA THR A 499 -22.12 14.48 -5.28
C THR A 499 -20.64 14.78 -5.19
N GLY A 500 -19.86 14.17 -6.08
CA GLY A 500 -18.44 14.47 -6.20
C GLY A 500 -18.24 15.94 -6.58
N ARG A 501 -17.35 16.61 -5.89
CA ARG A 501 -17.08 18.03 -6.08
C ARG A 501 -15.75 18.29 -6.77
N TYR A 502 -14.69 17.60 -6.35
CA TYR A 502 -13.35 17.83 -6.86
C TYR A 502 -12.92 16.66 -7.71
N PHE A 503 -12.69 16.91 -8.97
CA PHE A 503 -12.09 15.91 -9.85
C PHE A 503 -10.62 16.25 -10.05
N ILE A 504 -9.73 15.27 -9.86
CA ILE A 504 -8.30 15.41 -10.09
C ILE A 504 -7.85 14.20 -10.89
N ALA A 505 -7.07 14.44 -11.93
CA ALA A 505 -6.49 13.37 -12.71
C ALA A 505 -5.03 13.69 -13.00
N GLU A 506 -4.19 12.69 -12.89
CA GLU A 506 -2.75 12.77 -13.08
C GLU A 506 -2.26 11.67 -14.01
N GLN A 507 -1.25 12.01 -14.80
CA GLN A 507 -0.46 11.06 -15.56
C GLN A 507 1.02 11.39 -15.38
N LYS A 508 1.81 10.40 -14.96
CA LYS A 508 3.26 10.53 -14.73
C LYS A 508 4.01 9.33 -15.28
N GLU A 509 5.29 9.50 -15.56
CA GLU A 509 6.20 8.42 -15.90
C GLU A 509 7.08 8.09 -14.70
N VAL A 510 7.02 6.84 -14.24
CA VAL A 510 7.81 6.33 -13.13
C VAL A 510 8.54 5.07 -13.61
N ASN A 511 9.87 5.05 -13.50
CA ASN A 511 10.70 3.90 -13.93
C ASN A 511 10.38 3.41 -15.37
N HIS A 512 10.17 4.35 -16.29
CA HIS A 512 9.79 4.07 -17.71
C HIS A 512 8.42 3.41 -17.88
N GLN A 513 7.56 3.45 -16.87
CA GLN A 513 6.17 3.04 -16.98
C GLN A 513 5.26 4.26 -16.83
N MET A 514 4.22 4.31 -17.67
CA MET A 514 3.20 5.35 -17.60
C MET A 514 2.17 4.94 -16.56
N GLU A 515 2.02 5.74 -15.54
CA GLU A 515 1.01 5.62 -14.50
C GLU A 515 -0.04 6.70 -14.69
N ALA A 516 -1.30 6.35 -14.51
CA ALA A 516 -2.40 7.28 -14.54
C ALA A 516 -3.31 7.05 -13.33
N SER A 517 -3.73 8.14 -12.71
CA SER A 517 -4.70 8.13 -11.62
C SER A 517 -5.76 9.20 -11.81
N ALA A 518 -6.97 8.93 -11.32
CA ALA A 518 -8.04 9.90 -11.26
C ALA A 518 -8.76 9.78 -9.93
N SER A 519 -9.03 10.90 -9.28
CA SER A 519 -9.75 10.94 -8.01
C SER A 519 -10.97 11.85 -8.09
N LEU A 520 -12.07 11.39 -7.47
CA LEU A 520 -13.27 12.16 -7.24
C LEU A 520 -13.39 12.43 -5.73
N GLY A 521 -13.14 13.66 -5.34
CA GLY A 521 -13.26 14.13 -3.96
C GLY A 521 -14.68 14.62 -3.65
N PHE A 522 -15.10 14.45 -2.41
CA PHE A 522 -16.40 14.86 -1.90
C PHE A 522 -16.22 16.03 -0.92
N ALA A 523 -17.27 16.84 -0.75
CA ALA A 523 -17.23 17.96 0.21
C ALA A 523 -17.26 17.50 1.69
N GLY A 524 -17.58 16.23 1.93
CA GLY A 524 -17.63 15.57 3.23
C GLY A 524 -17.53 14.05 3.06
N GLU A 525 -18.03 13.29 4.03
CA GLU A 525 -18.06 11.83 3.93
C GLU A 525 -18.89 11.38 2.72
N ARG A 526 -18.41 10.32 2.07
CA ARG A 526 -19.07 9.70 0.92
C ARG A 526 -20.44 9.14 1.31
N SER A 527 -21.44 9.36 0.46
CA SER A 527 -22.81 8.89 0.67
C SER A 527 -23.40 8.27 -0.59
N GLY A 528 -24.58 7.63 -0.50
CA GLY A 528 -25.22 6.92 -1.61
C GLY A 528 -24.32 5.81 -2.16
N MET A 529 -24.26 5.64 -3.48
CA MET A 529 -23.43 4.62 -4.14
C MET A 529 -21.92 4.82 -3.92
N ALA A 530 -21.47 6.06 -3.76
CA ALA A 530 -20.07 6.34 -3.46
C ALA A 530 -19.62 5.76 -2.11
N ALA A 531 -20.52 5.55 -1.18
CA ALA A 531 -20.26 4.93 0.12
C ALA A 531 -20.25 3.38 0.09
N TRP A 532 -20.53 2.76 -1.07
CA TRP A 532 -20.49 1.29 -1.16
C TRP A 532 -19.07 0.74 -1.09
N LEU A 533 -18.11 1.45 -1.67
CA LEU A 533 -16.72 1.02 -1.70
C LEU A 533 -16.07 1.21 -0.32
N ALA A 534 -15.59 0.13 0.27
CA ALA A 534 -14.86 0.17 1.54
C ALA A 534 -13.47 0.81 1.40
N ALA A 535 -12.79 1.05 2.52
CA ALA A 535 -11.36 1.38 2.50
C ALA A 535 -10.54 0.23 1.90
N PRO A 536 -9.32 0.53 1.37
CA PRO A 536 -8.41 -0.52 0.89
C PRO A 536 -8.12 -1.52 2.01
N ALA A 537 -8.28 -2.80 1.68
CA ALA A 537 -8.05 -3.88 2.65
C ALA A 537 -7.72 -5.19 1.93
N PRO A 538 -7.13 -6.16 2.64
CA PRO A 538 -6.76 -7.46 2.06
C PRO A 538 -7.94 -8.20 1.44
N MET A 539 -7.72 -8.76 0.24
CA MET A 539 -8.69 -9.55 -0.51
C MET A 539 -8.29 -11.01 -0.55
N GLY A 540 -8.79 -11.82 0.40
CA GLY A 540 -8.51 -13.26 0.44
C GLY A 540 -9.26 -14.07 -0.62
N SER A 541 -10.28 -13.49 -1.29
CA SER A 541 -10.97 -14.12 -2.43
C SER A 541 -10.04 -14.37 -3.62
N LEU A 542 -9.00 -13.53 -3.79
CA LEU A 542 -8.01 -13.67 -4.87
C LEU A 542 -7.18 -14.96 -4.73
N GLU A 543 -7.07 -15.53 -3.55
CA GLU A 543 -6.34 -16.77 -3.29
C GLU A 543 -7.02 -18.01 -3.91
N PHE A 544 -8.30 -17.92 -4.29
CA PHE A 544 -9.06 -18.97 -4.96
C PHE A 544 -9.06 -18.86 -6.49
N ILE A 545 -8.51 -17.81 -7.04
CA ILE A 545 -8.47 -17.52 -8.48
C ILE A 545 -7.08 -17.85 -9.00
N SER A 546 -6.98 -18.64 -10.06
CA SER A 546 -5.70 -19.10 -10.57
C SER A 546 -4.91 -17.98 -11.24
N GLN A 547 -3.57 -18.13 -11.28
CA GLN A 547 -2.67 -17.23 -11.99
C GLN A 547 -2.96 -17.07 -13.49
N ASP A 548 -3.70 -18.03 -14.08
CA ASP A 548 -4.05 -18.07 -15.49
C ASP A 548 -5.41 -17.41 -15.79
N ALA A 549 -6.06 -16.81 -14.78
CA ALA A 549 -7.35 -16.17 -14.96
C ALA A 549 -7.28 -15.06 -16.03
N THR A 550 -8.29 -15.03 -16.90
CA THR A 550 -8.40 -14.10 -18.01
C THR A 550 -8.94 -12.75 -17.57
N VAL A 551 -9.93 -12.75 -16.68
CA VAL A 551 -10.55 -11.57 -16.10
C VAL A 551 -10.76 -11.81 -14.62
N VAL A 552 -10.42 -10.82 -13.82
CA VAL A 552 -10.69 -10.80 -12.37
C VAL A 552 -11.24 -9.43 -12.01
N ALA A 553 -12.45 -9.42 -11.46
CA ALA A 553 -13.04 -8.24 -10.85
C ALA A 553 -13.30 -8.55 -9.37
N ALA A 554 -12.73 -7.75 -8.48
CA ALA A 554 -12.93 -7.91 -7.05
C ALA A 554 -13.22 -6.57 -6.39
N PHE A 555 -14.03 -6.56 -5.35
CA PHE A 555 -14.31 -5.37 -4.57
C PHE A 555 -14.68 -5.70 -3.13
N ILE A 556 -14.53 -4.72 -2.25
CA ILE A 556 -14.92 -4.77 -0.85
C ILE A 556 -16.04 -3.78 -0.63
N ALA A 557 -17.21 -4.29 -0.27
CA ALA A 557 -18.37 -3.47 0.05
C ALA A 557 -18.30 -2.97 1.51
N GLN A 558 -18.43 -1.67 1.70
CA GLN A 558 -18.53 -1.10 3.04
C GLN A 558 -19.79 -1.58 3.77
N ARG A 559 -20.91 -1.69 3.04
CA ARG A 559 -22.20 -2.20 3.52
C ARG A 559 -22.76 -3.22 2.55
N PRO A 560 -22.48 -4.53 2.73
CA PRO A 560 -22.94 -5.57 1.81
C PRO A 560 -24.44 -5.57 1.60
N ALA A 561 -25.22 -5.33 2.66
CA ALA A 561 -26.69 -5.26 2.59
C ALA A 561 -27.19 -4.22 1.58
N ALA A 562 -26.62 -3.01 1.61
CA ALA A 562 -27.02 -1.94 0.71
C ALA A 562 -26.68 -2.25 -0.76
N VAL A 563 -25.58 -2.97 -1.00
CA VAL A 563 -25.20 -3.39 -2.35
C VAL A 563 -26.16 -4.45 -2.88
N VAL A 564 -26.51 -5.45 -2.07
CA VAL A 564 -27.46 -6.51 -2.44
C VAL A 564 -28.84 -5.94 -2.72
N GLU A 565 -29.32 -5.03 -1.87
CA GLU A 565 -30.60 -4.34 -2.06
C GLU A 565 -30.62 -3.52 -3.36
N ALA A 566 -29.59 -2.75 -3.63
CA ALA A 566 -29.52 -1.93 -4.83
C ALA A 566 -29.39 -2.77 -6.12
N LEU A 567 -28.66 -3.88 -6.08
CA LEU A 567 -28.64 -4.83 -7.19
C LEU A 567 -30.02 -5.46 -7.41
N GLY A 568 -30.72 -5.85 -6.34
CA GLY A 568 -32.10 -6.32 -6.43
C GLY A 568 -33.02 -5.33 -7.13
N ASN A 569 -32.95 -4.06 -6.76
CA ASN A 569 -33.73 -3.00 -7.38
C ASN A 569 -33.39 -2.77 -8.86
N LEU A 570 -32.08 -2.86 -9.22
CA LEU A 570 -31.60 -2.70 -10.59
C LEU A 570 -32.15 -3.80 -11.53
N PHE A 571 -32.25 -5.02 -11.05
CA PHE A 571 -32.74 -6.17 -11.81
C PHE A 571 -34.25 -6.36 -11.71
N HIS A 572 -35.00 -5.43 -11.12
CA HIS A 572 -36.44 -5.52 -10.85
C HIS A 572 -36.87 -6.81 -10.12
N GLN A 573 -35.92 -7.42 -9.46
CA GLN A 573 -36.13 -8.55 -8.59
C GLN A 573 -36.31 -7.98 -7.19
N ASN A 574 -37.48 -8.15 -6.59
CA ASN A 574 -37.62 -7.98 -5.15
C ASN A 574 -36.85 -9.12 -4.47
N LEU A 575 -35.52 -9.03 -4.53
CA LEU A 575 -34.66 -9.80 -3.66
C LEU A 575 -34.87 -9.23 -2.25
N ALA A 576 -36.01 -9.63 -1.63
CA ALA A 576 -36.18 -9.46 -0.19
C ALA A 576 -35.15 -10.38 0.51
N VAL A 577 -33.90 -10.06 0.29
CA VAL A 577 -32.78 -10.69 0.98
C VAL A 577 -32.86 -10.14 2.40
N GLY A 578 -33.40 -10.95 3.29
CA GLY A 578 -33.60 -10.57 4.69
C GLY A 578 -32.29 -10.03 5.29
N SER A 579 -32.41 -9.12 6.24
CA SER A 579 -31.28 -8.57 7.00
C SER A 579 -30.29 -9.65 7.51
N ASP A 580 -30.82 -10.86 7.74
CA ASP A 580 -30.07 -12.01 8.21
C ASP A 580 -29.06 -12.55 7.18
N PHE A 581 -29.40 -12.55 5.89
CA PHE A 581 -28.45 -12.93 4.84
C PHE A 581 -27.32 -11.91 4.71
N ALA A 582 -27.68 -10.64 4.65
CA ALA A 582 -26.69 -9.57 4.49
C ALA A 582 -25.70 -9.49 5.67
N SER A 583 -26.16 -9.80 6.89
CA SER A 583 -25.31 -9.86 8.08
C SER A 583 -24.36 -11.06 8.11
N ALA A 584 -24.65 -12.09 7.31
CA ALA A 584 -23.81 -13.27 7.19
C ALA A 584 -22.67 -13.10 6.15
N LEU A 585 -22.70 -12.01 5.35
CA LEU A 585 -21.67 -11.69 4.36
C LEU A 585 -20.58 -10.78 4.95
N GLY A 586 -19.31 -11.03 4.57
CA GLY A 586 -18.19 -10.21 4.98
C GLY A 586 -17.95 -8.96 4.13
N GLY A 587 -18.56 -8.89 2.96
CA GLY A 587 -18.50 -7.75 2.04
C GLY A 587 -17.47 -7.86 0.93
N GLU A 588 -16.54 -8.79 0.98
CA GLU A 588 -15.59 -9.04 -0.09
C GLU A 588 -16.22 -9.99 -1.13
N VAL A 589 -16.11 -9.59 -2.40
CA VAL A 589 -16.60 -10.39 -3.54
C VAL A 589 -15.60 -10.31 -4.67
N ALA A 590 -15.29 -11.45 -5.26
CA ALA A 590 -14.53 -11.55 -6.50
C ALA A 590 -15.27 -12.38 -7.53
N VAL A 591 -15.24 -11.93 -8.77
CA VAL A 591 -15.75 -12.66 -9.94
C VAL A 591 -14.60 -12.79 -10.93
N SER A 592 -14.43 -13.96 -11.52
CA SER A 592 -13.38 -14.19 -12.49
C SER A 592 -13.85 -15.06 -13.67
N LEU A 593 -13.18 -14.93 -14.80
CA LEU A 593 -13.14 -15.89 -15.89
C LEU A 593 -11.81 -16.65 -15.76
N ASP A 594 -11.86 -17.90 -15.30
CA ASP A 594 -10.70 -18.65 -14.87
C ASP A 594 -10.78 -20.09 -15.39
N GLY A 595 -10.43 -20.23 -16.67
CA GLY A 595 -10.45 -21.46 -17.42
C GLY A 595 -11.02 -21.28 -18.83
N PRO A 596 -11.40 -22.38 -19.52
CA PRO A 596 -11.95 -22.33 -20.87
C PRO A 596 -13.20 -21.47 -20.99
N ALA A 597 -13.30 -20.71 -22.09
CA ALA A 597 -14.49 -19.91 -22.39
C ALA A 597 -15.63 -20.77 -22.99
N PHE A 598 -15.34 -21.93 -23.54
CA PHE A 598 -16.27 -22.83 -24.20
C PHE A 598 -16.09 -24.27 -23.70
N PRO A 599 -17.14 -25.15 -23.74
CA PRO A 599 -18.54 -24.84 -24.12
C PRO A 599 -19.33 -24.07 -23.06
N VAL A 600 -18.89 -24.10 -21.81
CA VAL A 600 -19.46 -23.33 -20.70
C VAL A 600 -18.39 -22.38 -20.21
N PRO A 601 -18.64 -21.05 -20.15
CA PRO A 601 -17.68 -20.10 -19.60
C PRO A 601 -17.28 -20.48 -18.17
N SER A 602 -15.97 -20.60 -17.92
CA SER A 602 -15.43 -20.98 -16.62
C SER A 602 -15.41 -19.77 -15.65
N TRP A 603 -16.61 -19.25 -15.36
CA TRP A 603 -16.72 -18.20 -14.36
C TRP A 603 -16.55 -18.76 -12.94
N LYS A 604 -16.03 -17.95 -12.04
CA LYS A 604 -15.98 -18.19 -10.60
C LYS A 604 -16.52 -16.98 -9.85
N LEU A 605 -17.26 -17.25 -8.79
CA LEU A 605 -17.66 -16.27 -7.79
C LEU A 605 -17.07 -16.70 -6.45
N VAL A 606 -16.37 -15.82 -5.80
CA VAL A 606 -15.84 -16.01 -4.45
C VAL A 606 -16.34 -14.87 -3.58
N ALA A 607 -17.08 -15.19 -2.52
CA ALA A 607 -17.67 -14.20 -1.63
C ALA A 607 -17.33 -14.52 -0.17
N GLU A 608 -16.90 -13.52 0.59
CA GLU A 608 -16.60 -13.67 2.01
C GLU A 608 -17.88 -13.92 2.82
N VAL A 609 -17.86 -14.94 3.66
CA VAL A 609 -19.01 -15.38 4.45
C VAL A 609 -18.62 -15.61 5.90
N TYR A 610 -19.28 -14.94 6.83
CA TYR A 610 -19.09 -15.11 8.27
C TYR A 610 -19.99 -16.18 8.89
N ASN A 611 -21.08 -16.54 8.23
CA ASN A 611 -21.99 -17.60 8.69
C ASN A 611 -22.51 -18.44 7.53
N PRO A 612 -21.80 -19.51 7.14
CA PRO A 612 -22.20 -20.40 6.05
C PRO A 612 -23.61 -20.99 6.20
N ALA A 613 -24.00 -21.39 7.43
CA ALA A 613 -25.30 -21.98 7.67
C ALA A 613 -26.45 -21.00 7.41
N ARG A 614 -26.31 -19.75 7.77
CA ARG A 614 -27.30 -18.69 7.48
C ARG A 614 -27.41 -18.43 5.99
N VAL A 615 -26.25 -18.34 5.29
CA VAL A 615 -26.24 -18.16 3.84
C VAL A 615 -26.95 -19.34 3.15
N GLN A 616 -26.63 -20.56 3.54
CA GLN A 616 -27.28 -21.77 2.99
C GLN A 616 -28.79 -21.77 3.23
N ALA A 617 -29.24 -21.46 4.43
CA ALA A 617 -30.67 -21.38 4.75
C ALA A 617 -31.38 -20.29 3.93
N ALA A 618 -30.75 -19.14 3.75
CA ALA A 618 -31.30 -18.05 2.93
C ALA A 618 -31.42 -18.45 1.45
N LEU A 619 -30.44 -19.14 0.88
CA LEU A 619 -30.48 -19.65 -0.50
C LEU A 619 -31.61 -20.66 -0.66
N GLN A 620 -31.81 -21.58 0.31
CA GLN A 620 -32.90 -22.55 0.30
C GLN A 620 -34.28 -21.88 0.38
N ASN A 621 -34.43 -20.91 1.28
CA ASN A 621 -35.66 -20.14 1.43
C ASN A 621 -36.00 -19.35 0.16
N HIS A 622 -34.98 -18.73 -0.46
CA HIS A 622 -35.17 -18.00 -1.69
C HIS A 622 -35.57 -18.90 -2.86
N ALA A 623 -34.95 -20.07 -2.98
CA ALA A 623 -35.30 -21.05 -3.99
C ALA A 623 -36.75 -21.58 -3.78
N ALA A 624 -37.17 -21.83 -2.53
CA ALA A 624 -38.52 -22.23 -2.21
C ALA A 624 -39.55 -21.16 -2.56
N ALA A 625 -39.27 -19.88 -2.25
CA ALA A 625 -40.13 -18.75 -2.61
C ALA A 625 -40.25 -18.58 -4.13
N TYR A 626 -39.10 -18.64 -4.84
CA TYR A 626 -39.09 -18.62 -6.31
C TYR A 626 -39.91 -19.74 -6.90
N ASN A 627 -39.75 -20.97 -6.41
CA ASN A 627 -40.51 -22.14 -6.90
C ASN A 627 -42.02 -22.00 -6.68
N ALA A 628 -42.42 -21.43 -5.54
CA ALA A 628 -43.84 -21.17 -5.28
C ALA A 628 -44.43 -20.16 -6.28
N GLU A 629 -43.68 -19.20 -6.75
CA GLU A 629 -44.10 -18.24 -7.77
C GLU A 629 -43.99 -18.82 -9.19
N ALA A 630 -42.95 -19.59 -9.47
CA ALA A 630 -42.74 -20.27 -10.74
C ALA A 630 -43.91 -21.22 -11.10
N VAL A 631 -44.47 -21.94 -10.09
CA VAL A 631 -45.63 -22.78 -10.27
C VAL A 631 -46.87 -21.97 -10.73
N LYS A 632 -47.05 -20.75 -10.19
CA LYS A 632 -48.20 -19.90 -10.58
C LYS A 632 -48.04 -19.29 -11.97
N THR A 633 -46.82 -18.98 -12.34
CA THR A 633 -46.49 -18.26 -13.59
C THR A 633 -46.08 -19.18 -14.74
N GLY A 634 -46.00 -20.51 -14.50
CA GLY A 634 -45.56 -21.49 -15.50
C GLY A 634 -44.07 -21.42 -15.84
N HIS A 635 -43.26 -20.79 -15.01
CA HIS A 635 -41.82 -20.77 -15.16
C HIS A 635 -41.16 -22.06 -14.66
N ARG A 636 -39.94 -22.32 -15.10
CA ARG A 636 -39.12 -23.45 -14.62
C ARG A 636 -38.77 -23.30 -13.16
N SER A 637 -38.81 -24.38 -12.39
CA SER A 637 -38.43 -24.38 -10.99
C SER A 637 -36.92 -24.46 -10.82
N LEU A 638 -36.42 -24.00 -9.68
CA LEU A 638 -35.06 -24.21 -9.24
C LEU A 638 -34.92 -25.59 -8.58
N GLU A 639 -33.94 -26.37 -8.99
CA GLU A 639 -33.54 -27.63 -8.39
C GLU A 639 -32.29 -27.39 -7.53
N LEU A 640 -32.34 -27.86 -6.28
CA LEU A 640 -31.24 -27.80 -5.33
C LEU A 640 -30.66 -29.19 -5.14
N GLY A 641 -29.37 -29.34 -5.29
CA GLY A 641 -28.63 -30.58 -5.05
C GLY A 641 -27.60 -30.42 -3.93
N GLN A 642 -27.24 -31.56 -3.34
CA GLN A 642 -26.16 -31.63 -2.36
C GLN A 642 -25.44 -32.96 -2.50
N GLU A 643 -24.12 -32.96 -2.51
CA GLU A 643 -23.27 -34.14 -2.49
C GLU A 643 -22.08 -33.95 -1.55
N THR A 644 -21.56 -35.02 -0.97
CA THR A 644 -20.36 -34.99 -0.13
C THR A 644 -19.26 -35.79 -0.80
N VAL A 645 -18.13 -35.12 -1.09
CA VAL A 645 -16.97 -35.73 -1.73
C VAL A 645 -15.75 -35.44 -0.89
N SER A 646 -15.03 -36.50 -0.50
CA SER A 646 -13.84 -36.41 0.36
C SER A 646 -14.03 -35.62 1.65
N GLY A 647 -15.22 -35.79 2.29
CA GLY A 647 -15.56 -35.12 3.55
C GLY A 647 -16.00 -33.65 3.40
N ARG A 648 -16.10 -33.13 2.17
CA ARG A 648 -16.57 -31.76 1.90
C ARG A 648 -17.95 -31.82 1.21
N THR A 649 -18.86 -30.96 1.65
CA THR A 649 -20.17 -30.82 1.05
C THR A 649 -20.14 -29.82 -0.09
N PHE A 650 -20.63 -30.24 -1.25
CA PHE A 650 -20.86 -29.40 -2.42
C PHE A 650 -22.38 -29.30 -2.62
N TYR A 651 -22.80 -28.14 -3.03
CA TYR A 651 -24.19 -27.83 -3.34
C TYR A 651 -24.31 -27.49 -4.82
N SER A 652 -25.50 -27.72 -5.39
CA SER A 652 -25.83 -27.24 -6.73
C SER A 652 -27.19 -26.54 -6.73
N ILE A 653 -27.31 -25.57 -7.64
CA ILE A 653 -28.58 -24.90 -7.95
C ILE A 653 -28.69 -24.78 -9.46
N GLY A 654 -29.80 -25.20 -10.02
CA GLY A 654 -30.05 -25.17 -11.45
C GLY A 654 -31.52 -24.97 -11.80
N LEU A 655 -31.81 -24.55 -13.03
CA LEU A 655 -33.17 -24.47 -13.57
C LEU A 655 -33.57 -25.82 -14.14
N SER A 656 -34.72 -26.37 -13.69
CA SER A 656 -35.26 -27.64 -14.11
C SER A 656 -35.32 -27.77 -15.66
N GLY A 657 -34.62 -28.77 -16.19
CA GLY A 657 -34.59 -29.06 -17.62
C GLY A 657 -33.90 -28.03 -18.50
N ALA A 658 -33.10 -27.12 -17.96
CA ALA A 658 -32.36 -26.10 -18.72
C ALA A 658 -30.95 -26.54 -19.14
N GLY A 659 -30.47 -27.67 -18.63
CA GLY A 659 -29.17 -28.22 -18.90
C GLY A 659 -28.01 -27.51 -18.16
N PRO A 660 -26.74 -27.95 -18.39
CA PRO A 660 -25.56 -27.54 -17.59
C PRO A 660 -25.23 -26.06 -17.64
N LEU A 661 -25.69 -25.33 -18.65
CA LEU A 661 -25.48 -23.89 -18.76
C LEU A 661 -26.24 -23.05 -17.73
N ALA A 662 -27.29 -23.63 -17.17
CA ALA A 662 -28.14 -22.99 -16.17
C ALA A 662 -27.95 -23.60 -14.77
N GLU A 663 -26.81 -24.20 -14.52
CA GLU A 663 -26.44 -24.81 -13.26
C GLU A 663 -25.21 -24.13 -12.65
N ALA A 664 -25.22 -23.99 -11.32
CA ALA A 664 -24.08 -23.52 -10.55
C ALA A 664 -23.81 -24.48 -9.40
N HIS A 665 -22.56 -24.80 -9.19
CA HIS A 665 -22.06 -25.58 -8.07
C HIS A 665 -21.32 -24.68 -7.08
N TYR A 666 -21.49 -24.93 -5.78
CA TYR A 666 -20.82 -24.14 -4.78
C TYR A 666 -20.47 -24.95 -3.53
N THR A 667 -19.52 -24.41 -2.75
CA THR A 667 -19.15 -24.91 -1.43
C THR A 667 -18.76 -23.76 -0.52
N PHE A 668 -18.72 -24.04 0.78
CA PHE A 668 -18.16 -23.12 1.77
C PHE A 668 -16.82 -23.65 2.25
N ALA A 669 -15.80 -22.81 2.17
CA ALA A 669 -14.44 -23.15 2.60
C ALA A 669 -13.74 -21.90 3.13
N ASP A 670 -13.02 -22.02 4.23
CA ASP A 670 -12.12 -21.03 4.78
C ASP A 670 -12.76 -19.63 4.95
N GLY A 671 -14.05 -19.57 5.23
CA GLY A 671 -14.82 -18.33 5.37
C GLY A 671 -15.28 -17.71 4.05
N TYR A 672 -15.26 -18.47 2.96
CA TYR A 672 -15.76 -18.05 1.64
C TYR A 672 -16.80 -19.01 1.09
N LEU A 673 -17.75 -18.45 0.34
CA LEU A 673 -18.58 -19.18 -0.60
C LEU A 673 -17.84 -19.15 -1.95
N ILE A 674 -17.59 -20.31 -2.52
CA ILE A 674 -16.96 -20.47 -3.84
C ILE A 674 -17.98 -21.11 -4.76
N ALA A 675 -18.33 -20.42 -5.86
CA ALA A 675 -19.30 -20.93 -6.83
C ALA A 675 -18.70 -20.89 -8.25
N ALA A 676 -19.10 -21.88 -9.06
CA ALA A 676 -18.67 -22.04 -10.45
C ALA A 676 -19.71 -22.87 -11.24
N PRO A 677 -19.66 -22.90 -12.58
CA PRO A 677 -20.54 -23.72 -13.41
C PRO A 677 -20.47 -25.20 -13.12
N THR A 678 -19.34 -25.70 -12.65
CA THR A 678 -19.14 -27.12 -12.37
C THR A 678 -18.43 -27.34 -11.03
N ARG A 679 -18.69 -28.49 -10.39
CA ARG A 679 -18.02 -28.92 -9.17
C ARG A 679 -16.48 -28.95 -9.33
N ASP A 680 -15.99 -29.37 -10.50
CA ASP A 680 -14.55 -29.50 -10.76
C ASP A 680 -13.86 -28.13 -10.75
N LEU A 681 -14.51 -27.07 -11.23
CA LEU A 681 -14.02 -25.70 -11.14
C LEU A 681 -13.98 -25.19 -9.70
N VAL A 682 -14.99 -25.56 -8.89
CA VAL A 682 -14.98 -25.27 -7.44
C VAL A 682 -13.84 -26.01 -6.76
N SER A 683 -13.63 -27.28 -7.06
CA SER A 683 -12.53 -28.09 -6.51
C SER A 683 -11.16 -27.53 -6.91
N ARG A 684 -11.03 -27.04 -8.15
CA ARG A 684 -9.80 -26.38 -8.63
C ARG A 684 -9.54 -25.07 -7.87
N ALA A 685 -10.55 -24.28 -7.56
CA ALA A 685 -10.38 -23.07 -6.76
C ALA A 685 -9.81 -23.38 -5.36
N LEU A 686 -10.30 -24.45 -4.72
CA LEU A 686 -9.76 -24.93 -3.44
C LEU A 686 -8.30 -25.42 -3.56
N GLN A 687 -7.97 -26.07 -4.67
CA GLN A 687 -6.59 -26.51 -4.94
C GLN A 687 -5.66 -25.30 -5.16
N VAL A 688 -6.08 -24.28 -5.89
CA VAL A 688 -5.32 -23.04 -6.11
C VAL A 688 -4.93 -22.42 -4.76
N ARG A 689 -5.89 -22.30 -3.84
CA ARG A 689 -5.60 -21.80 -2.49
C ARG A 689 -4.59 -22.67 -1.75
N THR A 690 -4.76 -23.98 -1.78
CA THR A 690 -3.89 -24.91 -1.06
C THR A 690 -2.45 -24.90 -1.61
N THR A 691 -2.29 -24.74 -2.93
CA THR A 691 -0.98 -24.72 -3.60
C THR A 691 -0.32 -23.36 -3.63
N GLY A 692 -1.04 -22.27 -3.32
CA GLY A 692 -0.57 -20.89 -3.41
C GLY A 692 -0.39 -20.37 -4.84
N LEU A 693 -0.87 -21.11 -5.86
CA LEU A 693 -0.75 -20.72 -7.28
C LEU A 693 -1.89 -19.78 -7.71
N SER A 694 -2.14 -18.77 -6.89
CA SER A 694 -3.20 -17.80 -7.11
C SER A 694 -2.74 -16.59 -7.93
N VAL A 695 -3.71 -15.86 -8.46
CA VAL A 695 -3.48 -14.64 -9.24
C VAL A 695 -2.74 -13.57 -8.43
N SER A 696 -3.01 -13.45 -7.14
CA SER A 696 -2.36 -12.47 -6.26
C SER A 696 -0.86 -12.70 -6.07
N HIS A 697 -0.36 -13.93 -6.30
CA HIS A 697 1.06 -14.28 -6.24
C HIS A 697 1.72 -14.35 -7.62
N ALA A 698 0.97 -14.14 -8.70
CA ALA A 698 1.51 -14.16 -10.05
C ALA A 698 2.35 -12.90 -10.31
N SER A 699 3.62 -13.05 -10.70
CA SER A 699 4.52 -11.93 -11.01
C SER A 699 3.95 -10.99 -12.08
N LYS A 700 3.20 -11.53 -13.04
CA LYS A 700 2.54 -10.76 -14.07
C LYS A 700 1.44 -9.84 -13.50
N PHE A 701 0.70 -10.30 -12.51
CA PHE A 701 -0.34 -9.52 -11.83
C PHE A 701 0.31 -8.45 -10.94
N THR A 702 1.27 -8.84 -10.09
CA THR A 702 1.91 -7.92 -9.15
C THR A 702 2.69 -6.80 -9.85
N SER A 703 3.37 -7.08 -10.98
CA SER A 703 4.08 -6.06 -11.76
C SER A 703 3.18 -5.03 -12.45
N MET A 704 1.86 -5.26 -12.46
CA MET A 704 0.87 -4.35 -13.05
C MET A 704 0.13 -3.53 -12.00
N THR A 705 0.36 -3.78 -10.71
CA THR A 705 -0.29 -3.01 -9.66
C THR A 705 0.18 -1.56 -9.70
N PRO A 706 -0.73 -0.58 -9.56
CA PRO A 706 -0.37 0.83 -9.50
C PRO A 706 0.59 1.09 -8.34
N ARG A 707 1.58 1.95 -8.58
CA ARG A 707 2.51 2.37 -7.55
C ARG A 707 1.87 3.44 -6.68
N ASP A 708 1.66 3.14 -5.41
CA ASP A 708 1.14 4.05 -4.40
C ASP A 708 1.40 3.51 -2.98
N ARG A 709 0.93 4.24 -1.98
CA ARG A 709 1.11 3.90 -0.55
C ARG A 709 0.22 2.75 -0.05
N HIS A 710 -0.80 2.34 -0.79
CA HIS A 710 -1.74 1.29 -0.36
C HIS A 710 -1.18 -0.10 -0.66
N ALA A 711 -1.09 -0.95 0.35
CA ALA A 711 -0.67 -2.35 0.18
C ALA A 711 -1.74 -3.22 -0.50
N ASP A 712 -3.01 -2.80 -0.42
CA ASP A 712 -4.19 -3.48 -0.93
C ASP A 712 -5.13 -2.52 -1.67
N PHE A 713 -6.23 -3.05 -2.20
CA PHE A 713 -7.24 -2.32 -2.98
C PHE A 713 -8.60 -2.31 -2.28
N SER A 714 -9.46 -1.37 -2.66
CA SER A 714 -10.91 -1.43 -2.37
C SER A 714 -11.67 -2.17 -3.47
N ALA A 715 -11.23 -2.00 -4.71
CA ALA A 715 -11.69 -2.76 -5.86
C ALA A 715 -10.58 -2.88 -6.89
N LEU A 716 -10.64 -3.91 -7.71
CA LEU A 716 -9.75 -4.10 -8.84
C LEU A 716 -10.47 -4.74 -10.03
N LEU A 717 -10.00 -4.41 -11.22
CA LEU A 717 -10.31 -5.09 -12.47
C LEU A 717 -8.98 -5.43 -13.14
N TYR A 718 -8.73 -6.71 -13.33
CA TYR A 718 -7.59 -7.24 -14.05
C TYR A 718 -8.08 -7.98 -15.29
N GLU A 719 -7.48 -7.67 -16.44
CA GLU A 719 -7.81 -8.29 -17.72
C GLU A 719 -6.53 -8.80 -18.40
N ASN A 720 -6.55 -10.06 -18.83
CA ASN A 720 -5.48 -10.73 -19.55
C ASN A 720 -6.05 -11.49 -20.76
N LEU A 721 -6.76 -10.76 -21.61
CA LEU A 721 -7.51 -11.32 -22.76
C LEU A 721 -6.62 -11.99 -23.79
N GLY A 722 -5.36 -11.60 -23.93
CA GLY A 722 -4.43 -12.14 -24.91
C GLY A 722 -4.24 -13.65 -24.80
N THR A 723 -4.24 -14.19 -23.59
CA THR A 723 -4.06 -15.64 -23.34
C THR A 723 -5.24 -16.48 -23.80
N THR A 724 -6.45 -15.95 -23.75
CA THR A 724 -7.68 -16.67 -24.15
C THR A 724 -8.01 -16.46 -25.62
N LEU A 725 -7.70 -15.30 -26.18
CA LEU A 725 -8.04 -14.95 -27.57
C LEU A 725 -6.99 -15.44 -28.57
N ALA A 726 -5.72 -15.58 -28.16
CA ALA A 726 -4.66 -16.10 -29.03
C ALA A 726 -4.94 -17.52 -29.58
N PRO A 727 -5.41 -18.52 -28.77
CA PRO A 727 -5.82 -19.83 -29.28
C PRO A 727 -7.00 -19.74 -30.24
N LEU A 728 -7.99 -18.86 -29.96
CA LEU A 728 -9.18 -18.69 -30.84
C LEU A 728 -8.78 -18.14 -32.21
N ALA A 729 -7.78 -17.27 -32.28
CA ALA A 729 -7.22 -16.80 -33.56
C ALA A 729 -6.63 -17.96 -34.39
N GLY A 730 -6.02 -18.96 -33.74
CA GLY A 730 -5.53 -20.18 -34.38
C GLY A 730 -6.65 -21.10 -34.90
N PHE A 731 -7.79 -21.19 -34.19
CA PHE A 731 -8.95 -22.00 -34.60
C PHE A 731 -9.87 -21.29 -35.59
N ALA A 732 -9.74 -20.00 -35.77
CA ALA A 732 -10.62 -19.21 -36.63
C ALA A 732 -10.61 -19.69 -38.08
N GLY A 733 -9.45 -20.22 -38.54
CA GLY A 733 -9.32 -20.84 -39.88
C GLY A 733 -10.08 -22.16 -40.07
N LEU A 734 -10.46 -22.83 -38.94
CA LEU A 734 -11.27 -24.06 -38.97
C LEU A 734 -12.78 -23.81 -38.99
N LEU A 735 -13.22 -22.58 -38.65
CA LEU A 735 -14.64 -22.22 -38.58
C LEU A 735 -15.18 -21.68 -39.93
N GLY A 736 -14.33 -21.53 -40.96
CA GLY A 736 -14.69 -21.06 -42.29
C GLY A 736 -13.72 -20.02 -42.85
N PRO A 737 -13.88 -19.64 -44.13
CA PRO A 737 -13.01 -18.63 -44.76
C PRO A 737 -13.19 -17.27 -44.07
N ILE A 738 -12.16 -16.86 -43.26
CA ILE A 738 -12.13 -15.57 -42.60
C ILE A 738 -11.53 -14.53 -43.59
N ASN A 739 -12.15 -13.38 -43.71
CA ASN A 739 -11.59 -12.30 -44.53
C ASN A 739 -10.34 -11.70 -43.84
N LYS A 740 -9.49 -11.02 -44.65
CA LYS A 740 -8.23 -10.46 -44.17
C LYS A 740 -8.40 -9.50 -42.96
N GLN A 741 -9.46 -8.73 -42.94
CA GLN A 741 -9.82 -7.77 -41.90
C GLN A 741 -10.21 -8.48 -40.60
N GLN A 742 -10.93 -9.59 -40.66
CA GLN A 742 -11.25 -10.42 -39.49
C GLN A 742 -10.01 -11.10 -38.93
N GLN A 743 -9.09 -11.57 -39.80
CA GLN A 743 -7.83 -12.15 -39.37
C GLN A 743 -6.92 -11.12 -38.67
N GLU A 744 -6.81 -9.91 -39.22
CA GLU A 744 -6.06 -8.80 -38.61
C GLU A 744 -6.68 -8.39 -37.24
N THR A 745 -8.01 -8.38 -37.14
CA THR A 745 -8.72 -8.08 -35.89
C THR A 745 -8.44 -9.14 -34.83
N LEU A 746 -8.48 -10.42 -35.18
CA LEU A 746 -8.17 -11.53 -34.28
C LEU A 746 -6.71 -11.51 -33.84
N GLN A 747 -5.77 -11.20 -34.74
CA GLN A 747 -4.35 -11.05 -34.39
C GLN A 747 -4.12 -9.86 -33.44
N ARG A 748 -4.81 -8.74 -33.65
CA ARG A 748 -4.76 -7.58 -32.72
C ARG A 748 -5.31 -7.95 -31.35
N LEU A 749 -6.42 -8.67 -31.29
CA LEU A 749 -7.02 -9.15 -30.02
C LEU A 749 -6.10 -10.13 -29.29
N GLY A 750 -5.37 -11.01 -30.02
CA GLY A 750 -4.37 -11.92 -29.41
C GLY A 750 -3.13 -11.21 -28.85
N ASN A 751 -2.86 -9.98 -29.29
CA ASN A 751 -1.72 -9.16 -28.85
C ASN A 751 -2.10 -8.08 -27.83
N VAL A 752 -3.32 -8.12 -27.29
CA VAL A 752 -3.75 -7.18 -26.24
C VAL A 752 -2.89 -7.38 -24.99
N LYS A 753 -2.23 -6.32 -24.58
CA LYS A 753 -1.47 -6.33 -23.33
C LYS A 753 -2.43 -6.44 -22.14
N PRO A 754 -2.05 -7.14 -21.09
CA PRO A 754 -2.85 -7.15 -19.87
C PRO A 754 -3.04 -5.74 -19.33
N THR A 755 -4.20 -5.51 -18.72
CA THR A 755 -4.55 -4.24 -18.09
C THR A 755 -4.98 -4.46 -16.65
N MET A 756 -4.72 -3.46 -15.78
CA MET A 756 -5.18 -3.43 -14.42
C MET A 756 -5.70 -2.04 -14.08
N ILE A 757 -6.85 -2.01 -13.45
CA ILE A 757 -7.45 -0.82 -12.85
C ILE A 757 -7.73 -1.14 -11.39
N ALA A 758 -7.24 -0.31 -10.50
CA ALA A 758 -7.47 -0.40 -9.06
C ALA A 758 -8.27 0.81 -8.59
N ALA A 759 -9.10 0.62 -7.57
CA ALA A 759 -9.84 1.70 -6.94
C ALA A 759 -9.63 1.68 -5.42
N TYR A 760 -9.54 2.86 -4.85
CA TYR A 760 -9.31 3.12 -3.42
C TYR A 760 -10.42 3.99 -2.87
N GLY A 761 -11.16 3.47 -1.90
CA GLY A 761 -12.24 4.17 -1.22
C GLY A 761 -11.77 4.85 0.06
N GLU A 762 -11.35 6.10 -0.01
CA GLU A 762 -10.97 6.88 1.16
C GLU A 762 -12.21 7.59 1.75
N PRO A 763 -12.19 8.09 3.00
CA PRO A 763 -13.40 8.64 3.64
C PRO A 763 -14.09 9.74 2.84
N ASP A 764 -13.33 10.59 2.16
CA ASP A 764 -13.80 11.79 1.46
C ASP A 764 -13.49 11.80 -0.05
N ARG A 765 -12.99 10.68 -0.60
CA ARG A 765 -12.68 10.54 -2.03
C ARG A 765 -12.68 9.07 -2.50
N ILE A 766 -12.76 8.91 -3.79
CA ILE A 766 -12.48 7.64 -4.49
C ILE A 766 -11.38 7.93 -5.49
N THR A 767 -10.28 7.19 -5.39
CA THR A 767 -9.16 7.26 -6.34
C THR A 767 -9.17 6.00 -7.19
N VAL A 768 -8.98 6.16 -8.50
CA VAL A 768 -8.82 5.08 -9.48
C VAL A 768 -7.44 5.23 -10.09
N ALA A 769 -6.67 4.16 -10.10
CA ALA A 769 -5.32 4.15 -10.66
C ALA A 769 -5.12 2.92 -11.54
N GLY A 770 -4.25 3.03 -12.54
CA GLY A 770 -3.96 1.91 -13.44
C GLY A 770 -2.76 2.20 -14.33
N ASN A 771 -2.21 1.11 -14.88
CA ASN A 771 -1.09 1.12 -15.80
C ASN A 771 -1.52 1.11 -17.28
N SER A 772 -2.82 1.28 -17.57
CA SER A 772 -3.36 1.16 -18.92
C SER A 772 -3.63 2.52 -19.59
N ASN A 773 -3.54 2.56 -20.93
CA ASN A 773 -3.98 3.70 -21.72
C ASN A 773 -5.49 4.00 -21.59
N VAL A 774 -6.26 3.07 -20.97
CA VAL A 774 -7.72 3.23 -20.76
C VAL A 774 -8.02 4.46 -19.89
N LEU A 775 -7.24 4.70 -18.84
CA LEU A 775 -7.38 5.92 -18.05
C LEU A 775 -6.95 7.17 -18.84
N GLY A 776 -5.90 7.05 -19.67
CA GLY A 776 -5.48 8.12 -20.58
C GLY A 776 -6.53 8.42 -21.65
N GLU A 777 -7.18 7.40 -22.22
CA GLU A 777 -8.31 7.54 -23.15
C GLU A 777 -9.55 8.10 -22.44
N ALA A 778 -9.85 7.66 -21.23
CA ALA A 778 -10.93 8.21 -20.41
C ALA A 778 -10.70 9.70 -20.10
N LEU A 779 -9.47 10.08 -19.78
CA LEU A 779 -9.06 11.47 -19.58
C LEU A 779 -9.21 12.29 -20.87
N THR A 780 -8.79 11.72 -22.00
CA THR A 780 -8.91 12.36 -23.32
C THR A 780 -10.38 12.57 -23.71
N ASN A 781 -11.25 11.58 -23.41
CA ASN A 781 -12.69 11.68 -23.64
C ASN A 781 -13.35 12.71 -22.73
N PHE A 782 -12.93 12.78 -21.47
CA PHE A 782 -13.38 13.82 -20.52
C PHE A 782 -12.97 15.22 -21.01
N MET A 783 -11.72 15.39 -21.44
CA MET A 783 -11.19 16.64 -21.96
C MET A 783 -11.90 17.11 -23.24
N SER A 784 -12.34 16.17 -24.06
CA SER A 784 -13.12 16.46 -25.28
C SER A 784 -14.60 16.78 -25.02
N GLY A 785 -15.03 16.83 -23.76
CA GLY A 785 -16.41 17.08 -23.35
C GLY A 785 -17.36 15.88 -23.54
N ASN A 786 -16.83 14.71 -23.86
CA ASN A 786 -17.60 13.49 -24.07
C ASN A 786 -17.72 12.68 -22.75
N VAL A 787 -18.48 13.20 -21.80
CA VAL A 787 -18.74 12.54 -20.51
C VAL A 787 -19.41 11.17 -20.68
N ALA A 788 -20.20 10.97 -21.73
CA ALA A 788 -20.78 9.66 -22.07
C ALA A 788 -19.71 8.64 -22.52
N GLY A 789 -18.65 9.10 -23.18
CA GLY A 789 -17.48 8.27 -23.54
C GLY A 789 -16.66 7.82 -22.34
N LEU A 790 -16.64 8.61 -21.25
CA LEU A 790 -15.96 8.24 -20.01
C LEU A 790 -16.58 6.98 -19.38
N VAL A 791 -17.90 6.95 -19.29
CA VAL A 791 -18.64 5.78 -18.75
C VAL A 791 -18.54 4.60 -19.72
N GLY A 792 -18.54 4.84 -21.02
CA GLY A 792 -18.42 3.81 -22.05
C GLY A 792 -17.03 3.19 -22.17
N SER A 793 -15.95 3.95 -21.88
CA SER A 793 -14.57 3.43 -21.89
C SER A 793 -14.22 2.68 -20.61
N MET A 794 -14.92 2.95 -19.50
CA MET A 794 -14.77 2.21 -18.25
C MET A 794 -15.58 0.90 -18.20
N VAL A 795 -16.47 0.66 -19.15
CA VAL A 795 -17.31 -0.54 -19.20
C VAL A 795 -17.22 -1.21 -20.57
N PRO A 796 -16.18 -1.99 -20.83
CA PRO A 796 -16.13 -2.82 -22.05
C PRO A 796 -17.27 -3.85 -22.12
N MET A 797 -18.01 -4.06 -21.04
CA MET A 797 -19.08 -5.08 -20.92
C MET A 797 -20.36 -4.79 -21.71
N GLN A 798 -20.65 -3.56 -22.14
CA GLN A 798 -21.89 -3.29 -22.90
C GLN A 798 -21.90 -3.93 -24.30
N GLN A 799 -20.76 -4.23 -24.89
CA GLN A 799 -20.71 -4.97 -26.17
C GLN A 799 -21.00 -6.46 -26.03
N PHE A 800 -20.82 -7.03 -24.85
CA PHE A 800 -21.12 -8.45 -24.58
C PHE A 800 -22.58 -8.71 -24.20
N ILE A 801 -23.28 -7.75 -23.62
CA ILE A 801 -24.69 -7.90 -23.21
C ILE A 801 -25.64 -7.65 -24.37
N GLY A 802 -25.24 -6.91 -25.40
CA GLY A 802 -26.05 -6.61 -26.59
C GLY A 802 -26.20 -7.76 -27.60
N ALA A 803 -25.54 -8.89 -27.41
CA ALA A 803 -25.54 -10.03 -28.32
C ALA A 803 -26.59 -11.11 -28.02
N VAL A 804 -27.53 -10.88 -27.08
CA VAL A 804 -28.66 -11.79 -26.89
C VAL A 804 -29.75 -11.44 -27.92
N PRO A 805 -30.04 -12.33 -28.88
CA PRO A 805 -31.08 -12.04 -29.88
C PRO A 805 -32.44 -11.98 -29.18
N GLN A 806 -33.06 -10.80 -29.24
CA GLN A 806 -34.48 -10.70 -28.96
C GLN A 806 -35.26 -11.53 -30.01
N ARG A 807 -35.63 -12.73 -29.67
CA ARG A 807 -36.65 -13.43 -30.43
C ARG A 807 -38.02 -12.79 -30.14
N ARG A 808 -38.60 -12.27 -31.21
CA ARG A 808 -40.01 -11.89 -31.27
C ARG A 808 -40.93 -13.06 -31.01
#